data_74b7f5917992f950b97096836127d4f9
#
_entry.id   74b7f5917992f950b97096836127d4f9
#
_cell.length_a   1.000
_cell.length_b   1.000
_cell.length_c   1.000
_cell.angle_alpha   90.00
_cell.angle_beta   90.00
_cell.angle_gamma   90.00
#
_symmetry.space_group_name_H-M   'P 1'
#
loop_
_entity.id
_entity.type
_entity.pdbx_description
1 polymer ?
#
loop_
_entity_poly.entity_id
_entity_poly.type
_entity_poly.pdbx_seq_one_letter_code
_entity_poly.pdbx_strand_id
1 'polypeptide(L)'
;MIPPRPVGPPRWANKLLEIFCNPLLLEEVQGDLYERFNRRVETLGVTEARRQFGKEVLGFLLPRSGQRFAGLPKAFRHQDAYPKPTLTFMFRNYLTISLRNLWRNRQVSAINTFGLATGLACGIVIFLLVSYMFSFDRYHAKADRTFWIVTDIRHENVVPTDATPRPLADVLRQEYPFVESAVRLENTFGRIISVPNGKGGFGKKFEESRNICFTESQFFDVFDVKWLNGNPKTALTAPNTVVLSERYAQKYFDTDNAIGRTLRFDNQTNLTVTGIIKNPPSNTKLRYDVLISYGTVPAMMGENGKQAMQNWERINALCFVALREGTSPQRLVDALTATGRKYLKTQDAKLLDFHALPLSDLNHNPQYGGTAPRPILYALIIVGLFLVIAACINFINIATAYALKRSKEVGVRKAMGSTRKQLIAQFLIETTLITLTAVVIAILFAQLGLPLLNNALAILGTDLSVLDLVKPRSLIWFGALILGVILVAGFYPSLVLSRFNPVAALRGRLTTKQVGSVSVRRGLVVVQFFITQLFIIGLIVMMSQVRYMQQKDLGFYKDAVLTVPVPTDDPIRQQTLREQLRALPGVEQVSLGAEPPTSRQRDPVQFTFDTHTEAEKFPTRAKIGDMNYIPLFGLKLLAGRNFSNNDTTNSEAIVNATMIKQLGLRSPGDVLGKRLTIWGQNRIVVGVVNDFNTDELYATIPPLRSSITTPRTIWQL
;
A
#
# COMPACT_ATOMS: atom_id res chain seq x y z
N MET A 1 3.21 30.61 101.11
CA MET A 1 3.51 31.54 100.02
C MET A 1 2.91 31.00 98.76
N ILE A 2 1.88 31.68 98.24
CA ILE A 2 1.25 31.30 96.94
C ILE A 2 2.20 31.72 95.83
N PRO A 3 2.59 30.84 94.84
CA PRO A 3 3.48 31.23 93.76
C PRO A 3 2.82 32.35 92.93
N PRO A 4 3.58 33.35 92.47
CA PRO A 4 3.02 34.45 91.68
C PRO A 4 2.47 33.90 90.36
N ARG A 5 1.24 34.31 89.97
CA ARG A 5 0.60 33.95 88.73
C ARG A 5 1.51 34.32 87.60
N PRO A 6 1.67 33.38 86.58
CA PRO A 6 2.52 33.64 85.43
C PRO A 6 2.03 34.90 84.68
N VAL A 7 2.94 35.87 84.54
CA VAL A 7 2.68 37.09 83.81
C VAL A 7 2.66 36.84 82.33
N GLY A 8 1.46 36.88 81.75
CA GLY A 8 1.28 36.62 80.31
C GLY A 8 0.95 37.90 79.53
N PRO A 9 1.08 37.84 78.19
CA PRO A 9 0.71 38.94 77.29
C PRO A 9 -0.80 39.24 77.32
N PRO A 10 -1.28 40.41 76.81
CA PRO A 10 -2.66 40.79 76.80
C PRO A 10 -3.54 39.80 76.03
N ARG A 11 -4.61 39.29 76.68
CA ARG A 11 -5.54 38.29 76.06
C ARG A 11 -6.21 38.76 74.76
N TRP A 12 -6.50 40.07 74.68
CA TRP A 12 -7.10 40.64 73.47
C TRP A 12 -6.15 40.60 72.24
N ALA A 13 -4.86 40.79 72.43
CA ALA A 13 -3.86 40.81 71.41
C ALA A 13 -3.62 39.40 70.85
N ASN A 14 -3.64 38.40 71.73
CA ASN A 14 -3.58 36.98 71.29
C ASN A 14 -4.81 36.57 70.47
N LYS A 15 -6.03 36.95 70.91
CA LYS A 15 -7.24 36.69 70.15
C LYS A 15 -7.22 37.31 68.75
N LEU A 16 -6.67 38.52 68.64
CA LEU A 16 -6.50 39.17 67.34
C LEU A 16 -5.52 38.41 66.41
N LEU A 17 -4.42 37.87 66.93
CA LEU A 17 -3.52 37.04 66.20
C LEU A 17 -4.20 35.74 65.71
N GLU A 18 -4.97 35.11 66.60
CA GLU A 18 -5.72 33.88 66.27
C GLU A 18 -6.74 34.08 65.15
N ILE A 19 -7.40 35.24 65.08
CA ILE A 19 -8.44 35.56 64.11
C ILE A 19 -7.85 35.99 62.76
N PHE A 20 -6.75 36.72 62.74
CA PHE A 20 -6.25 37.37 61.53
C PHE A 20 -4.93 36.81 61.02
N CYS A 21 -4.20 35.94 61.76
CA CYS A 21 -2.99 35.34 61.33
C CYS A 21 -3.28 33.99 60.57
N ASN A 22 -2.52 33.68 59.50
CA ASN A 22 -2.64 32.41 58.82
C ASN A 22 -2.38 31.25 59.80
N PRO A 23 -3.28 30.24 59.92
CA PRO A 23 -3.13 29.12 60.85
C PRO A 23 -1.79 28.39 60.78
N LEU A 24 -1.13 28.41 59.60
CA LEU A 24 0.18 27.78 59.37
C LEU A 24 1.37 28.58 59.96
N LEU A 25 1.18 29.87 60.23
CA LEU A 25 2.21 30.76 60.72
C LEU A 25 1.95 31.21 62.15
N LEU A 26 0.75 30.94 62.74
CA LEU A 26 0.30 31.40 64.02
C LEU A 26 1.22 30.95 65.15
N GLU A 27 1.60 29.69 65.21
CA GLU A 27 2.48 29.14 66.24
C GLU A 27 3.88 29.78 66.22
N GLU A 28 4.43 30.01 65.00
CA GLU A 28 5.76 30.59 64.85
C GLU A 28 5.79 32.07 65.19
N VAL A 29 4.76 32.84 64.75
CA VAL A 29 4.62 34.25 65.04
C VAL A 29 4.30 34.48 66.52
N GLN A 30 3.43 33.66 67.14
CA GLN A 30 3.15 33.68 68.56
C GLN A 30 4.40 33.40 69.40
N GLY A 31 5.20 32.37 69.01
CA GLY A 31 6.42 32.00 69.68
C GLY A 31 7.44 33.15 69.74
N ASP A 32 7.69 33.85 68.66
CA ASP A 32 8.62 34.98 68.54
C ASP A 32 8.13 36.19 69.35
N LEU A 33 6.85 36.49 69.28
CA LEU A 33 6.25 37.59 70.06
C LEU A 33 6.25 37.33 71.59
N TYR A 34 6.04 36.06 71.99
CA TYR A 34 6.11 35.65 73.42
C TYR A 34 7.55 35.73 73.97
N GLU A 35 8.54 35.32 73.18
CA GLU A 35 9.94 35.40 73.56
C GLU A 35 10.36 36.87 73.78
N ARG A 36 9.99 37.77 72.87
CA ARG A 36 10.22 39.25 73.04
C ARG A 36 9.46 39.86 74.21
N PHE A 37 8.25 39.42 74.46
CA PHE A 37 7.48 39.84 75.61
C PHE A 37 8.21 39.50 76.93
N ASN A 38 8.64 38.25 77.08
CA ASN A 38 9.34 37.76 78.25
C ASN A 38 10.65 38.53 78.49
N ARG A 39 11.45 38.76 77.51
CA ARG A 39 12.67 39.58 77.62
C ARG A 39 12.36 41.02 78.07
N ARG A 40 11.27 41.60 77.60
CA ARG A 40 10.87 42.96 78.00
C ARG A 40 10.24 43.02 79.38
N VAL A 41 9.59 42.02 79.87
CA VAL A 41 9.12 41.92 81.23
C VAL A 41 10.27 42.06 82.22
N GLU A 42 11.43 41.41 81.89
CA GLU A 42 12.65 41.48 82.71
C GLU A 42 13.31 42.86 82.66
N THR A 43 13.29 43.55 81.52
CA THR A 43 14.01 44.82 81.33
C THR A 43 13.22 46.09 81.54
N LEU A 44 11.91 46.10 81.20
CA LEU A 44 11.08 47.27 81.15
C LEU A 44 9.84 47.18 82.08
N GLY A 45 9.65 46.09 82.75
CA GLY A 45 8.49 45.83 83.59
C GLY A 45 7.24 45.39 82.79
N VAL A 46 6.26 44.80 83.53
CA VAL A 46 5.06 44.12 83.01
C VAL A 46 4.14 45.03 82.18
N THR A 47 3.96 46.25 82.67
CA THR A 47 3.00 47.19 82.05
C THR A 47 3.48 47.70 80.69
N GLU A 48 4.73 48.01 80.56
CA GLU A 48 5.27 48.50 79.31
C GLU A 48 5.48 47.35 78.31
N ALA A 49 5.86 46.16 78.80
CA ALA A 49 5.93 44.94 77.96
C ALA A 49 4.57 44.58 77.33
N ARG A 50 3.47 44.68 78.08
CA ARG A 50 2.09 44.49 77.62
C ARG A 50 1.68 45.51 76.54
N ARG A 51 2.02 46.81 76.78
CA ARG A 51 1.74 47.89 75.84
C ARG A 51 2.49 47.72 74.50
N GLN A 52 3.76 47.34 74.55
CA GLN A 52 4.56 47.08 73.36
C GLN A 52 4.15 45.82 72.60
N PHE A 53 3.77 44.74 73.29
CA PHE A 53 3.21 43.55 72.67
C PHE A 53 1.92 43.90 71.91
N GLY A 54 1.02 44.65 72.47
CA GLY A 54 -0.19 45.13 71.82
C GLY A 54 0.08 45.98 70.56
N LYS A 55 1.09 46.89 70.62
CA LYS A 55 1.51 47.67 69.45
C LYS A 55 2.13 46.82 68.33
N GLU A 56 2.88 45.81 68.71
CA GLU A 56 3.47 44.89 67.72
C GLU A 56 2.39 44.05 67.03
N VAL A 57 1.43 43.49 67.74
CA VAL A 57 0.28 42.77 67.18
C VAL A 57 -0.57 43.69 66.29
N LEU A 58 -0.89 44.89 66.67
CA LEU A 58 -1.60 45.86 65.85
C LEU A 58 -0.77 46.27 64.59
N GLY A 59 0.55 46.47 64.79
CA GLY A 59 1.45 46.74 63.63
C GLY A 59 1.56 45.63 62.66
N PHE A 60 1.34 44.39 63.11
CA PHE A 60 1.33 43.18 62.25
C PHE A 60 0.03 43.08 61.44
N LEU A 61 -1.09 43.54 61.99
CA LEU A 61 -2.43 43.43 61.41
C LEU A 61 -2.87 44.64 60.58
N LEU A 62 -2.30 45.84 60.79
CA LEU A 62 -2.64 47.05 60.05
C LEU A 62 -1.64 47.30 58.95
N PRO A 63 -2.01 47.20 57.66
CA PRO A 63 -1.14 47.58 56.58
C PRO A 63 -0.96 49.10 56.54
N ARG A 64 0.13 49.63 57.07
CA ARG A 64 0.56 51.01 56.81
C ARG A 64 1.06 51.09 55.37
N SER A 65 0.29 51.75 54.54
CA SER A 65 0.71 52.13 53.18
C SER A 65 2.08 52.84 53.24
N GLY A 66 3.09 52.25 52.66
CA GLY A 66 4.32 52.93 52.26
C GLY A 66 5.59 52.70 53.08
N GLN A 67 5.58 52.01 54.21
CA GLN A 67 6.82 51.67 54.93
C GLN A 67 7.11 50.16 54.84
N ARG A 68 8.12 49.79 54.03
CA ARG A 68 8.74 48.49 54.04
C ARG A 68 9.16 48.11 55.45
N PHE A 69 8.92 46.89 55.89
CA PHE A 69 9.38 46.25 57.11
C PHE A 69 10.89 46.49 57.33
N ALA A 70 11.29 47.59 57.89
CA ALA A 70 12.64 47.87 58.34
C ALA A 70 12.81 47.33 59.74
N GLY A 71 13.05 46.06 59.93
CA GLY A 71 13.26 45.46 61.22
C GLY A 71 13.11 43.94 61.33
N LEU A 72 12.70 43.22 60.26
CA LEU A 72 12.79 41.75 60.24
C LEU A 72 14.21 41.32 59.97
N PRO A 73 14.77 40.31 60.70
CA PRO A 73 16.08 39.77 60.42
C PRO A 73 16.18 39.36 58.92
N LYS A 74 17.32 39.61 58.32
CA LYS A 74 17.58 39.26 56.90
C LYS A 74 17.23 37.80 56.50
N ALA A 75 17.07 36.89 57.48
CA ALA A 75 16.60 35.52 57.28
C ALA A 75 15.16 35.40 56.72
N PHE A 76 14.27 36.39 56.95
CA PHE A 76 12.90 36.40 56.40
C PHE A 76 12.79 37.12 55.05
N ARG A 77 13.89 37.73 54.57
CA ARG A 77 13.91 38.41 53.26
C ARG A 77 14.18 37.48 52.06
N HIS A 78 14.44 36.21 52.31
CA HIS A 78 14.76 35.22 51.25
C HIS A 78 13.64 34.21 50.99
N GLN A 79 12.38 34.53 51.22
CA GLN A 79 11.31 33.99 50.42
C GLN A 79 10.97 34.98 49.31
N ASP A 80 11.98 35.45 48.59
CA ASP A 80 11.82 35.82 47.20
C ASP A 80 11.22 34.61 46.52
N ALA A 81 10.02 34.78 45.96
CA ALA A 81 9.39 33.79 45.14
C ALA A 81 10.47 33.21 44.23
N TYR A 82 10.86 31.94 44.46
CA TYR A 82 11.68 31.21 43.50
C TYR A 82 11.06 31.50 42.15
N PRO A 83 11.81 32.05 41.18
CA PRO A 83 11.25 32.34 39.87
C PRO A 83 10.63 31.03 39.41
N LYS A 84 9.32 31.08 39.16
CA LYS A 84 8.62 29.88 38.66
C LYS A 84 9.51 29.31 37.57
N PRO A 85 10.01 28.06 37.71
CA PRO A 85 10.99 27.55 36.75
C PRO A 85 10.39 27.71 35.37
N THR A 86 11.10 28.38 34.46
CA THR A 86 10.67 28.55 33.09
C THR A 86 10.41 27.17 32.49
N LEU A 87 9.43 27.07 31.63
CA LEU A 87 9.03 25.81 30.99
C LEU A 87 10.25 25.08 30.37
N THR A 88 11.20 25.84 29.83
CA THR A 88 12.47 25.38 29.27
C THR A 88 13.40 24.77 30.35
N PHE A 89 13.48 25.36 31.52
CA PHE A 89 14.30 24.83 32.63
C PHE A 89 13.71 23.51 33.17
N MET A 90 12.39 23.43 33.32
CA MET A 90 11.70 22.21 33.72
C MET A 90 11.90 21.09 32.69
N PHE A 91 11.77 21.40 31.40
CA PHE A 91 11.97 20.43 30.30
C PHE A 91 13.41 19.88 30.28
N ARG A 92 14.42 20.77 30.37
CA ARG A 92 15.82 20.38 30.42
C ARG A 92 16.13 19.49 31.64
N ASN A 93 15.53 19.77 32.76
CA ASN A 93 15.69 18.98 33.98
C ASN A 93 15.05 17.58 33.81
N TYR A 94 13.82 17.51 33.27
CA TYR A 94 13.15 16.23 33.00
C TYR A 94 13.94 15.40 31.99
N LEU A 95 14.46 16.00 30.94
CA LEU A 95 15.31 15.33 29.95
C LEU A 95 16.56 14.71 30.58
N THR A 96 17.29 15.51 31.40
CA THR A 96 18.51 15.05 32.07
C THR A 96 18.22 13.91 33.05
N ILE A 97 17.14 14.02 33.82
CA ILE A 97 16.74 12.97 34.77
C ILE A 97 16.32 11.71 34.03
N SER A 98 15.56 11.83 32.92
CA SER A 98 15.12 10.71 32.11
C SER A 98 16.30 9.97 31.47
N LEU A 99 17.25 10.69 30.88
CA LEU A 99 18.48 10.08 30.31
C LEU A 99 19.29 9.33 31.37
N ARG A 100 19.53 9.95 32.54
CA ARG A 100 20.25 9.30 33.64
C ARG A 100 19.54 8.05 34.14
N ASN A 101 18.23 8.08 34.16
CA ASN A 101 17.41 6.94 34.58
C ASN A 101 17.43 5.79 33.58
N LEU A 102 17.38 6.09 32.28
CA LEU A 102 17.51 5.10 31.20
C LEU A 102 18.89 4.38 31.28
N TRP A 103 19.96 5.14 31.52
CA TRP A 103 21.31 4.57 31.68
C TRP A 103 21.43 3.70 32.92
N ARG A 104 20.87 4.11 34.06
CA ARG A 104 20.89 3.32 35.30
C ARG A 104 20.13 2.00 35.16
N ASN A 105 19.08 1.97 34.36
CA ASN A 105 18.20 0.82 34.15
C ASN A 105 18.34 0.24 32.71
N ARG A 106 19.58 0.22 32.20
CA ARG A 106 19.90 -0.10 30.79
C ARG A 106 19.28 -1.40 30.27
N GLN A 107 19.19 -2.46 31.08
CA GLN A 107 18.60 -3.74 30.68
C GLN A 107 17.10 -3.61 30.33
N VAL A 108 16.33 -3.00 31.23
CA VAL A 108 14.88 -2.81 31.02
C VAL A 108 14.62 -1.82 29.88
N SER A 109 15.43 -0.77 29.81
CA SER A 109 15.33 0.22 28.72
C SER A 109 15.67 -0.44 27.36
N ALA A 110 16.69 -1.27 27.30
CA ALA A 110 17.05 -1.99 26.07
C ALA A 110 15.94 -2.96 25.62
N ILE A 111 15.43 -3.81 26.53
CA ILE A 111 14.34 -4.75 26.21
C ILE A 111 13.11 -3.99 25.68
N ASN A 112 12.74 -2.88 26.32
CA ASN A 112 11.62 -2.06 25.88
C ASN A 112 11.88 -1.40 24.52
N THR A 113 13.09 -0.85 24.32
CA THR A 113 13.47 -0.22 23.07
C THR A 113 13.48 -1.22 21.90
N PHE A 114 14.13 -2.37 22.07
CA PHE A 114 14.17 -3.40 21.02
C PHE A 114 12.79 -4.02 20.75
N GLY A 115 12.00 -4.31 21.79
CA GLY A 115 10.65 -4.82 21.63
C GLY A 115 9.73 -3.86 20.88
N LEU A 116 9.83 -2.56 21.20
CA LEU A 116 9.08 -1.52 20.49
C LEU A 116 9.62 -1.30 19.07
N ALA A 117 10.94 -1.32 18.89
CA ALA A 117 11.60 -1.16 17.59
C ALA A 117 11.20 -2.26 16.61
N THR A 118 11.12 -3.51 17.04
CA THR A 118 10.70 -4.63 16.18
C THR A 118 9.27 -4.45 15.69
N GLY A 119 8.33 -4.12 16.59
CA GLY A 119 6.94 -3.88 16.20
C GLY A 119 6.77 -2.66 15.30
N LEU A 120 7.51 -1.57 15.59
CA LEU A 120 7.52 -0.38 14.75
C LEU A 120 8.15 -0.65 13.38
N ALA A 121 9.21 -1.46 13.29
CA ALA A 121 9.83 -1.81 12.00
C ALA A 121 8.83 -2.51 11.07
N CYS A 122 8.11 -3.51 11.58
CA CYS A 122 7.04 -4.16 10.83
C CYS A 122 5.94 -3.16 10.44
N GLY A 123 5.53 -2.29 11.37
CA GLY A 123 4.56 -1.23 11.10
C GLY A 123 5.03 -0.25 10.03
N ILE A 124 6.31 0.15 10.03
CA ILE A 124 6.91 1.03 9.01
C ILE A 124 6.91 0.35 7.64
N VAL A 125 7.33 -0.92 7.55
CA VAL A 125 7.35 -1.66 6.28
C VAL A 125 5.95 -1.79 5.68
N ILE A 126 4.95 -2.14 6.51
CA ILE A 126 3.55 -2.21 6.07
C ILE A 126 3.03 -0.82 5.67
N PHE A 127 3.35 0.21 6.45
CA PHE A 127 2.97 1.60 6.13
C PHE A 127 3.55 2.05 4.79
N LEU A 128 4.85 1.77 4.53
CA LEU A 128 5.49 2.10 3.26
C LEU A 128 4.82 1.36 2.09
N LEU A 129 4.58 0.05 2.23
CA LEU A 129 3.93 -0.75 1.19
C LEU A 129 2.52 -0.24 0.89
N VAL A 130 1.71 -0.03 1.91
CA VAL A 130 0.32 0.45 1.75
C VAL A 130 0.28 1.86 1.18
N SER A 131 1.14 2.76 1.68
CA SER A 131 1.27 4.13 1.17
C SER A 131 1.70 4.16 -0.29
N TYR A 132 2.65 3.30 -0.67
CA TYR A 132 3.09 3.11 -2.05
C TYR A 132 1.94 2.62 -2.93
N MET A 133 1.20 1.59 -2.52
CA MET A 133 0.07 1.06 -3.28
C MET A 133 -1.05 2.09 -3.47
N PHE A 134 -1.37 2.89 -2.43
CA PHE A 134 -2.35 3.98 -2.55
C PHE A 134 -1.84 5.19 -3.33
N SER A 135 -0.55 5.30 -3.62
CA SER A 135 0.02 6.40 -4.38
C SER A 135 -0.04 6.21 -5.89
N PHE A 136 -0.46 5.02 -6.37
CA PHE A 136 -0.51 4.71 -7.80
C PHE A 136 -1.35 5.72 -8.56
N ASP A 137 -0.75 6.24 -9.63
CA ASP A 137 -1.36 7.15 -10.62
C ASP A 137 -2.02 8.43 -10.04
N ARG A 138 -1.70 8.77 -8.77
CA ARG A 138 -2.20 9.98 -8.10
C ARG A 138 -1.33 11.22 -8.31
N TYR A 139 -0.20 11.09 -8.97
CA TYR A 139 0.72 12.20 -9.22
C TYR A 139 0.29 13.07 -10.42
N HIS A 140 -0.67 12.61 -11.22
CA HIS A 140 -1.22 13.34 -12.34
C HIS A 140 -2.10 14.49 -11.85
N ALA A 141 -1.89 15.69 -12.40
CA ALA A 141 -2.66 16.90 -12.03
C ALA A 141 -4.17 16.74 -12.27
N LYS A 142 -4.53 15.95 -13.28
CA LYS A 142 -5.93 15.67 -13.63
C LYS A 142 -6.46 14.35 -13.05
N ALA A 143 -5.74 13.71 -12.10
CA ALA A 143 -6.11 12.38 -11.61
C ALA A 143 -7.56 12.29 -11.08
N ASP A 144 -8.02 13.32 -10.37
CA ASP A 144 -9.36 13.34 -9.75
C ASP A 144 -10.51 13.50 -10.77
N ARG A 145 -10.21 13.93 -12.00
CA ARG A 145 -11.17 14.11 -13.10
C ARG A 145 -10.86 13.28 -14.33
N THR A 146 -9.93 12.33 -14.19
CA THR A 146 -9.59 11.33 -15.22
C THR A 146 -10.26 10.01 -14.89
N PHE A 147 -10.94 9.44 -15.89
CA PHE A 147 -11.65 8.19 -15.78
C PHE A 147 -11.09 7.17 -16.77
N TRP A 148 -11.03 5.96 -16.34
CA TRP A 148 -10.70 4.78 -17.13
C TRP A 148 -12.00 4.10 -17.55
N ILE A 149 -12.19 3.90 -18.85
CA ILE A 149 -13.37 3.26 -19.40
C ILE A 149 -13.09 1.77 -19.54
N VAL A 150 -13.96 0.98 -18.95
CA VAL A 150 -13.92 -0.48 -18.97
C VAL A 150 -15.18 -1.04 -19.59
N THR A 151 -15.15 -2.30 -19.99
CA THR A 151 -16.27 -2.96 -20.67
C THR A 151 -16.66 -4.22 -19.92
N ASP A 152 -17.93 -4.40 -19.66
CA ASP A 152 -18.53 -5.66 -19.28
C ASP A 152 -19.15 -6.33 -20.50
N ILE A 153 -18.70 -7.53 -20.81
CA ILE A 153 -19.27 -8.33 -21.89
C ILE A 153 -20.36 -9.20 -21.27
N ARG A 154 -21.62 -8.91 -21.64
CA ARG A 154 -22.82 -9.55 -21.07
C ARG A 154 -23.17 -10.81 -21.86
N HIS A 155 -22.64 -11.96 -21.43
CA HIS A 155 -23.15 -13.28 -21.77
C HIS A 155 -24.04 -13.84 -20.64
N GLU A 156 -24.19 -15.13 -20.51
CA GLU A 156 -24.81 -15.76 -19.32
C GLU A 156 -24.09 -15.35 -18.04
N ASN A 157 -22.76 -15.22 -18.11
CA ASN A 157 -21.91 -14.63 -17.08
C ASN A 157 -21.30 -13.34 -17.61
N VAL A 158 -21.25 -12.30 -16.78
CA VAL A 158 -20.58 -11.06 -17.12
C VAL A 158 -19.07 -11.29 -17.12
N VAL A 159 -18.41 -10.96 -18.23
CA VAL A 159 -16.95 -11.03 -18.37
C VAL A 159 -16.40 -9.60 -18.38
N PRO A 160 -15.84 -9.13 -17.26
CA PRO A 160 -15.24 -7.80 -17.19
C PRO A 160 -13.91 -7.76 -17.95
N THR A 161 -13.68 -6.68 -18.69
CA THR A 161 -12.43 -6.42 -19.40
C THR A 161 -12.04 -4.95 -19.29
N ASP A 162 -10.74 -4.69 -19.24
CA ASP A 162 -10.16 -3.35 -19.21
C ASP A 162 -10.10 -2.68 -20.58
N ALA A 163 -10.45 -3.39 -21.63
CA ALA A 163 -10.38 -2.91 -23.01
C ALA A 163 -11.73 -2.35 -23.50
N THR A 164 -11.65 -1.50 -24.50
CA THR A 164 -12.79 -0.85 -25.19
C THR A 164 -12.61 -0.95 -26.71
N PRO A 165 -13.69 -0.72 -27.48
CA PRO A 165 -13.58 -0.56 -28.93
C PRO A 165 -12.69 0.63 -29.32
N ARG A 166 -11.91 0.46 -30.37
CA ARG A 166 -11.01 1.51 -30.88
C ARG A 166 -11.65 2.86 -31.17
N PRO A 167 -12.89 2.92 -31.76
CA PRO A 167 -13.53 4.21 -32.06
C PRO A 167 -13.97 5.01 -30.85
N LEU A 168 -14.11 4.38 -29.67
CA LEU A 168 -14.73 5.02 -28.50
C LEU A 168 -14.06 6.33 -28.10
N ALA A 169 -12.73 6.37 -28.05
CA ALA A 169 -12.02 7.59 -27.67
C ALA A 169 -12.24 8.76 -28.63
N ASP A 170 -12.32 8.48 -29.94
CA ASP A 170 -12.61 9.51 -30.95
C ASP A 170 -14.01 10.07 -30.80
N VAL A 171 -15.00 9.20 -30.62
CA VAL A 171 -16.41 9.59 -30.42
C VAL A 171 -16.56 10.44 -29.15
N LEU A 172 -15.94 10.05 -28.05
CA LEU A 172 -16.01 10.80 -26.81
C LEU A 172 -15.40 12.20 -26.95
N ARG A 173 -14.33 12.36 -27.73
CA ARG A 173 -13.71 13.67 -28.00
C ARG A 173 -14.58 14.54 -28.90
N GLN A 174 -15.20 13.97 -29.91
CA GLN A 174 -15.90 14.72 -30.96
C GLN A 174 -17.33 15.07 -30.57
N GLU A 175 -18.04 14.19 -29.89
CA GLU A 175 -19.47 14.37 -29.64
C GLU A 175 -19.79 14.98 -28.27
N TYR A 176 -18.84 14.98 -27.30
CA TYR A 176 -19.12 15.44 -25.95
C TYR A 176 -18.22 16.61 -25.51
N PRO A 177 -18.72 17.85 -25.60
CA PRO A 177 -17.91 19.05 -25.29
C PRO A 177 -17.39 19.15 -23.86
N PHE A 178 -17.95 18.41 -22.92
CA PHE A 178 -17.48 18.34 -21.52
C PHE A 178 -16.28 17.41 -21.33
N VAL A 179 -15.93 16.61 -22.34
CA VAL A 179 -14.68 15.87 -22.40
C VAL A 179 -13.57 16.83 -22.78
N GLU A 180 -12.59 17.01 -21.92
CA GLU A 180 -11.42 17.85 -22.19
C GLU A 180 -10.45 17.12 -23.12
N SER A 181 -10.17 15.86 -22.84
CA SER A 181 -9.35 14.97 -23.66
C SER A 181 -9.74 13.52 -23.44
N ALA A 182 -9.62 12.70 -24.46
CA ALA A 182 -9.72 11.25 -24.36
C ALA A 182 -8.58 10.62 -25.14
N VAL A 183 -8.05 9.52 -24.66
CA VAL A 183 -6.90 8.82 -25.26
C VAL A 183 -7.11 7.33 -25.23
N ARG A 184 -6.67 6.68 -26.30
CA ARG A 184 -6.60 5.22 -26.37
C ARG A 184 -5.16 4.75 -26.27
N LEU A 185 -4.98 3.61 -25.61
CA LEU A 185 -3.72 2.93 -25.46
C LEU A 185 -3.88 1.48 -25.91
N GLU A 186 -3.06 1.05 -26.82
CA GLU A 186 -3.06 -0.36 -27.25
C GLU A 186 -1.71 -0.98 -26.90
N ASN A 187 -1.74 -1.84 -25.89
CA ASN A 187 -0.55 -2.52 -25.41
C ASN A 187 -0.10 -3.58 -26.40
N THR A 188 1.19 -3.74 -26.55
CA THR A 188 1.78 -4.83 -27.33
C THR A 188 2.90 -5.50 -26.55
N PHE A 189 3.05 -6.81 -26.75
CA PHE A 189 3.94 -7.66 -25.97
C PHE A 189 4.80 -8.51 -26.91
N GLY A 190 6.01 -8.90 -26.46
CA GLY A 190 6.89 -9.81 -27.18
C GLY A 190 7.33 -9.27 -28.55
N ARG A 191 7.68 -7.97 -28.61
CA ARG A 191 8.03 -7.32 -29.87
C ARG A 191 9.53 -7.12 -30.02
N ILE A 192 10.00 -7.19 -31.28
CA ILE A 192 11.41 -6.99 -31.59
C ILE A 192 11.66 -5.55 -32.01
N ILE A 193 12.57 -4.91 -31.31
CA ILE A 193 13.13 -3.61 -31.71
C ILE A 193 14.54 -3.83 -32.24
N SER A 194 14.78 -3.45 -33.51
CA SER A 194 16.08 -3.51 -34.15
C SER A 194 16.67 -2.12 -34.32
N VAL A 195 17.95 -1.95 -33.97
CA VAL A 195 18.66 -0.67 -34.05
C VAL A 195 19.62 -0.68 -35.21
N PRO A 196 19.66 0.37 -36.06
CA PRO A 196 20.59 0.46 -37.18
C PRO A 196 22.06 0.45 -36.70
N ASN A 197 22.92 -0.21 -37.46
CA ASN A 197 24.35 -0.35 -37.14
C ASN A 197 25.25 0.70 -37.85
N GLY A 198 24.68 1.71 -38.46
CA GLY A 198 25.41 2.76 -39.19
C GLY A 198 26.04 2.32 -40.52
N LYS A 199 26.02 1.04 -40.85
CA LYS A 199 26.56 0.47 -42.12
C LYS A 199 25.45 0.05 -43.09
N GLY A 200 24.26 0.64 -42.99
CA GLY A 200 23.10 0.34 -43.83
C GLY A 200 22.29 -0.90 -43.41
N GLY A 201 22.65 -1.56 -42.32
CA GLY A 201 21.94 -2.71 -41.74
C GLY A 201 21.45 -2.49 -40.33
N PHE A 202 20.82 -3.50 -39.72
CA PHE A 202 20.41 -3.51 -38.31
C PHE A 202 21.38 -4.37 -37.50
N GLY A 203 21.92 -3.83 -36.42
CA GLY A 203 22.91 -4.48 -35.58
C GLY A 203 22.27 -5.14 -34.35
N LYS A 204 22.00 -4.33 -33.32
CA LYS A 204 21.43 -4.81 -32.07
C LYS A 204 19.93 -5.10 -32.25
N LYS A 205 19.46 -6.24 -31.74
CA LYS A 205 18.03 -6.58 -31.66
C LYS A 205 17.66 -6.79 -30.19
N PHE A 206 16.55 -6.21 -29.78
CA PHE A 206 16.02 -6.30 -28.44
C PHE A 206 14.62 -6.87 -28.49
N GLU A 207 14.38 -7.94 -27.77
CA GLU A 207 13.03 -8.44 -27.52
C GLU A 207 12.44 -7.70 -26.31
N GLU A 208 11.35 -6.99 -26.55
CA GLU A 208 10.65 -6.23 -25.52
C GLU A 208 9.35 -6.96 -25.12
N SER A 209 9.40 -7.65 -24.00
CA SER A 209 8.26 -8.42 -23.52
C SER A 209 7.10 -7.56 -23.04
N ARG A 210 7.38 -6.29 -22.64
CA ARG A 210 6.42 -5.34 -22.09
C ARG A 210 6.85 -3.91 -22.37
N ASN A 211 6.06 -2.93 -21.91
CA ASN A 211 6.38 -1.49 -21.90
C ASN A 211 6.34 -0.80 -23.27
N ILE A 212 5.76 -1.44 -24.28
CA ILE A 212 5.46 -0.80 -25.57
C ILE A 212 3.97 -0.55 -25.68
N CYS A 213 3.61 0.66 -26.08
CA CYS A 213 2.21 1.07 -26.23
C CYS A 213 2.05 1.91 -27.51
N PHE A 214 1.02 1.60 -28.30
CA PHE A 214 0.54 2.52 -29.33
C PHE A 214 -0.42 3.51 -28.70
N THR A 215 -0.17 4.80 -28.90
CA THR A 215 -0.99 5.87 -28.34
C THR A 215 -0.95 7.14 -29.19
N GLU A 216 -1.72 8.12 -28.81
CA GLU A 216 -1.90 9.41 -29.48
C GLU A 216 -1.23 10.54 -28.69
N SER A 217 -1.07 11.72 -29.31
CA SER A 217 -0.55 12.92 -28.63
C SER A 217 -1.39 13.32 -27.40
N GLN A 218 -2.68 12.99 -27.38
CA GLN A 218 -3.59 13.22 -26.26
C GLN A 218 -3.16 12.47 -24.97
N PHE A 219 -2.28 11.48 -25.07
CA PHE A 219 -1.66 10.85 -23.91
C PHE A 219 -1.00 11.89 -23.00
N PHE A 220 -0.33 12.85 -23.58
CA PHE A 220 0.36 13.92 -22.84
C PHE A 220 -0.58 15.03 -22.34
N ASP A 221 -1.82 15.08 -22.82
CA ASP A 221 -2.86 15.97 -22.28
C ASP A 221 -3.57 15.36 -21.07
N VAL A 222 -3.68 14.02 -21.02
CA VAL A 222 -4.34 13.27 -19.94
C VAL A 222 -3.37 12.97 -18.81
N PHE A 223 -2.14 12.55 -19.15
CA PHE A 223 -1.14 12.09 -18.20
C PHE A 223 0.06 13.03 -18.12
N ASP A 224 0.48 13.35 -16.91
CA ASP A 224 1.68 14.18 -16.69
C ASP A 224 2.94 13.36 -16.94
N VAL A 225 3.68 13.76 -17.96
CA VAL A 225 4.96 13.16 -18.34
C VAL A 225 6.02 14.25 -18.34
N LYS A 226 7.16 13.98 -17.74
CA LYS A 226 8.30 14.92 -17.75
C LYS A 226 9.09 14.74 -19.04
N TRP A 227 9.09 15.75 -19.91
CA TRP A 227 9.86 15.78 -21.15
C TRP A 227 11.30 16.15 -20.87
N LEU A 228 12.22 15.43 -21.51
CA LEU A 228 13.64 15.79 -21.57
C LEU A 228 13.96 16.46 -22.89
N ASN A 229 13.37 15.97 -24.01
CA ASN A 229 13.60 16.52 -25.34
C ASN A 229 12.39 16.24 -26.24
N GLY A 230 12.09 17.13 -27.19
CA GLY A 230 10.93 17.01 -28.10
C GLY A 230 9.74 17.86 -27.68
N ASN A 231 8.60 17.73 -28.41
CA ASN A 231 7.40 18.52 -28.15
C ASN A 231 6.18 17.59 -27.98
N PRO A 232 5.47 17.63 -26.84
CA PRO A 232 4.32 16.77 -26.56
C PRO A 232 3.19 16.87 -27.60
N LYS A 233 2.98 18.07 -28.17
CA LYS A 233 1.88 18.29 -29.11
C LYS A 233 2.10 17.66 -30.48
N THR A 234 3.36 17.45 -30.87
CA THR A 234 3.69 17.00 -32.24
C THR A 234 4.34 15.61 -32.28
N ALA A 235 4.85 15.12 -31.16
CA ALA A 235 5.71 13.94 -31.13
C ALA A 235 5.05 12.67 -31.67
N LEU A 236 3.74 12.47 -31.46
CA LEU A 236 3.00 11.27 -31.91
C LEU A 236 1.87 11.60 -32.89
N THR A 237 1.91 12.74 -33.57
CA THR A 237 0.87 13.13 -34.55
C THR A 237 1.05 12.45 -35.90
N ALA A 238 2.28 12.29 -36.36
CA ALA A 238 2.58 11.59 -37.61
C ALA A 238 2.68 10.07 -37.38
N PRO A 239 2.25 9.23 -38.34
CA PRO A 239 2.53 7.81 -38.30
C PRO A 239 4.04 7.53 -38.28
N ASN A 240 4.43 6.36 -37.81
CA ASN A 240 5.82 5.90 -37.74
C ASN A 240 6.73 6.78 -36.86
N THR A 241 6.16 7.45 -35.84
CA THR A 241 6.92 8.19 -34.84
C THR A 241 6.90 7.46 -33.49
N VAL A 242 7.96 7.66 -32.71
CA VAL A 242 8.11 7.02 -31.40
C VAL A 242 8.72 7.98 -30.37
N VAL A 243 8.20 7.92 -29.14
CA VAL A 243 8.76 8.60 -27.96
C VAL A 243 9.35 7.51 -27.07
N LEU A 244 10.58 7.75 -26.61
CA LEU A 244 11.32 6.81 -25.74
C LEU A 244 11.49 7.38 -24.34
N SER A 245 11.53 6.52 -23.33
CA SER A 245 12.07 6.93 -22.03
C SER A 245 13.58 7.07 -22.08
N GLU A 246 14.16 7.87 -21.16
CA GLU A 246 15.59 8.08 -20.99
C GLU A 246 16.37 6.75 -20.96
N ARG A 247 15.93 5.80 -20.16
CA ARG A 247 16.57 4.47 -20.04
C ARG A 247 16.52 3.65 -21.34
N TYR A 248 15.47 3.82 -22.17
CA TYR A 248 15.35 3.11 -23.44
C TYR A 248 16.10 3.83 -24.57
N ALA A 249 16.21 5.15 -24.52
CA ALA A 249 17.13 5.88 -25.38
C ALA A 249 18.58 5.43 -25.14
N GLN A 250 18.98 5.34 -23.87
CA GLN A 250 20.29 4.81 -23.48
C GLN A 250 20.47 3.34 -23.87
N LYS A 251 19.45 2.49 -23.65
CA LYS A 251 19.49 1.05 -24.02
C LYS A 251 19.70 0.81 -25.51
N TYR A 252 19.00 1.58 -26.34
CA TYR A 252 19.00 1.39 -27.78
C TYR A 252 20.16 2.09 -28.48
N PHE A 253 20.50 3.30 -28.07
CA PHE A 253 21.40 4.18 -28.79
C PHE A 253 22.66 4.58 -28.03
N ASP A 254 22.82 4.12 -26.81
CA ASP A 254 23.93 4.49 -25.91
C ASP A 254 24.03 6.03 -25.72
N THR A 255 22.88 6.75 -25.76
CA THR A 255 22.80 8.21 -25.62
C THR A 255 21.43 8.67 -25.12
N ASP A 256 21.41 9.77 -24.39
CA ASP A 256 20.18 10.41 -23.91
C ASP A 256 19.52 11.29 -24.98
N ASN A 257 20.24 11.62 -26.08
CA ASN A 257 19.71 12.37 -27.21
C ASN A 257 19.62 11.51 -28.46
N ALA A 258 18.49 10.81 -28.57
CA ALA A 258 18.20 9.92 -29.70
C ALA A 258 17.21 10.50 -30.72
N ILE A 259 16.83 11.80 -30.62
CA ILE A 259 15.87 12.41 -31.55
C ILE A 259 16.37 12.35 -32.99
N GLY A 260 15.47 12.02 -33.92
CA GLY A 260 15.75 11.85 -35.34
C GLY A 260 16.35 10.48 -35.70
N ARG A 261 16.78 9.67 -34.72
CA ARG A 261 17.25 8.29 -34.99
C ARG A 261 16.09 7.38 -35.32
N THR A 262 16.41 6.34 -36.13
CA THR A 262 15.42 5.35 -36.58
C THR A 262 15.56 4.05 -35.81
N LEU A 263 14.43 3.46 -35.42
CA LEU A 263 14.28 2.09 -34.94
C LEU A 263 13.48 1.28 -35.95
N ARG A 264 13.66 -0.03 -35.98
CA ARG A 264 12.77 -0.91 -36.74
C ARG A 264 11.96 -1.79 -35.78
N PHE A 265 10.65 -1.67 -35.84
CA PHE A 265 9.69 -2.44 -35.07
C PHE A 265 9.30 -3.70 -35.83
N ASP A 266 9.35 -4.85 -35.16
CA ASP A 266 9.03 -6.20 -35.69
C ASP A 266 9.69 -6.52 -37.06
N ASN A 267 10.90 -6.03 -37.27
CA ASN A 267 11.65 -6.19 -38.54
C ASN A 267 10.91 -5.63 -39.78
N GLN A 268 9.80 -4.89 -39.61
CA GLN A 268 8.95 -4.40 -40.70
C GLN A 268 8.87 -2.89 -40.76
N THR A 269 8.47 -2.24 -39.64
CA THR A 269 8.12 -0.82 -39.62
C THR A 269 9.26 0.02 -39.07
N ASN A 270 9.75 0.99 -39.85
CA ASN A 270 10.73 1.95 -39.39
C ASN A 270 10.03 3.05 -38.59
N LEU A 271 10.52 3.33 -37.39
CA LEU A 271 10.01 4.34 -36.47
C LEU A 271 11.07 5.40 -36.25
N THR A 272 10.70 6.68 -36.36
CA THR A 272 11.58 7.81 -36.07
C THR A 272 11.36 8.31 -34.66
N VAL A 273 12.44 8.47 -33.91
CA VAL A 273 12.37 9.01 -32.53
C VAL A 273 12.09 10.51 -32.58
N THR A 274 10.98 10.94 -32.01
CA THR A 274 10.51 12.34 -32.02
C THR A 274 10.53 12.98 -30.63
N GLY A 275 10.80 12.20 -29.60
CA GLY A 275 10.85 12.71 -28.24
C GLY A 275 11.49 11.79 -27.24
N ILE A 276 12.03 12.38 -26.19
CA ILE A 276 12.59 11.66 -25.05
C ILE A 276 11.90 12.15 -23.78
N ILE A 277 11.41 11.22 -23.00
CA ILE A 277 10.73 11.49 -21.72
C ILE A 277 11.53 10.89 -20.56
N LYS A 278 11.33 11.44 -19.37
CA LYS A 278 11.90 10.87 -18.15
C LYS A 278 11.28 9.48 -17.89
N ASN A 279 12.06 8.62 -17.25
CA ASN A 279 11.55 7.30 -16.88
C ASN A 279 10.23 7.40 -16.09
N PRO A 280 9.20 6.59 -16.42
CA PRO A 280 7.97 6.54 -15.67
C PRO A 280 8.25 6.24 -14.20
N PRO A 281 7.54 6.85 -13.25
CA PRO A 281 7.71 6.55 -11.84
C PRO A 281 7.30 5.10 -11.54
N SER A 282 7.86 4.52 -10.47
CA SER A 282 7.57 3.14 -10.10
C SER A 282 6.12 2.90 -9.63
N ASN A 283 5.43 3.97 -9.17
CA ASN A 283 4.06 3.93 -8.68
C ASN A 283 3.01 4.30 -9.75
N THR A 284 3.18 3.78 -10.94
CA THR A 284 2.17 3.87 -12.00
C THR A 284 1.87 2.50 -12.60
N LYS A 285 0.65 2.29 -13.03
CA LYS A 285 0.24 1.13 -13.83
C LYS A 285 0.64 1.30 -15.29
N LEU A 286 0.78 2.55 -15.75
CA LEU A 286 1.07 2.95 -17.12
C LEU A 286 2.59 3.11 -17.35
N ARG A 287 3.34 2.00 -17.18
CA ARG A 287 4.82 1.99 -17.31
C ARG A 287 5.24 1.78 -18.75
N TYR A 288 5.08 2.79 -19.58
CA TYR A 288 5.48 2.75 -20.97
C TYR A 288 6.82 3.43 -21.17
N ASP A 289 7.78 2.69 -21.74
CA ASP A 289 9.09 3.18 -22.11
C ASP A 289 9.18 3.50 -23.59
N VAL A 290 8.32 2.88 -24.38
CA VAL A 290 8.23 3.06 -25.84
C VAL A 290 6.78 3.38 -26.19
N LEU A 291 6.55 4.65 -26.56
CA LEU A 291 5.24 5.11 -27.01
C LEU A 291 5.29 5.31 -28.52
N ILE A 292 4.53 4.50 -29.25
CA ILE A 292 4.47 4.56 -30.71
C ILE A 292 3.20 5.28 -31.14
N SER A 293 3.28 6.13 -32.17
CA SER A 293 2.12 6.82 -32.72
C SER A 293 1.03 5.83 -33.14
N TYR A 294 -0.19 6.06 -32.66
CA TYR A 294 -1.34 5.23 -33.00
C TYR A 294 -1.66 5.28 -34.51
N GLY A 295 -1.32 6.38 -35.20
CA GLY A 295 -1.43 6.48 -36.64
C GLY A 295 -0.64 5.43 -37.44
N THR A 296 0.27 4.70 -36.80
CA THR A 296 1.02 3.59 -37.40
C THR A 296 0.20 2.31 -37.51
N VAL A 297 -0.77 2.10 -36.60
CA VAL A 297 -1.56 0.85 -36.50
C VAL A 297 -2.31 0.51 -37.80
N PRO A 298 -3.04 1.45 -38.44
CA PRO A 298 -3.74 1.13 -39.71
C PRO A 298 -2.82 0.65 -40.81
N ALA A 299 -1.63 1.24 -40.93
CA ALA A 299 -0.64 0.83 -41.94
C ALA A 299 -0.09 -0.58 -41.67
N MET A 300 0.10 -0.95 -40.41
CA MET A 300 0.55 -2.30 -40.02
C MET A 300 -0.52 -3.37 -40.27
N MET A 301 -1.80 -3.02 -40.30
CA MET A 301 -2.92 -3.93 -40.56
C MET A 301 -3.21 -4.10 -42.05
N GLY A 302 -2.48 -3.43 -42.95
CA GLY A 302 -2.66 -3.52 -44.38
C GLY A 302 -4.02 -2.99 -44.89
N GLU A 303 -4.57 -3.63 -45.91
CA GLU A 303 -5.81 -3.17 -46.56
C GLU A 303 -7.03 -3.08 -45.64
N ASN A 304 -7.12 -3.91 -44.62
CA ASN A 304 -8.19 -3.91 -43.63
C ASN A 304 -7.99 -2.87 -42.49
N GLY A 305 -6.89 -2.14 -42.50
CA GLY A 305 -6.52 -1.26 -41.39
C GLY A 305 -7.54 -0.17 -41.08
N LYS A 306 -8.08 0.50 -42.10
CA LYS A 306 -9.11 1.54 -41.94
C LYS A 306 -10.41 0.97 -41.36
N GLN A 307 -10.85 -0.21 -41.83
CA GLN A 307 -12.05 -0.86 -41.33
C GLN A 307 -11.86 -1.33 -39.88
N ALA A 308 -10.69 -1.84 -39.55
CA ALA A 308 -10.35 -2.27 -38.20
C ALA A 308 -10.37 -1.10 -37.18
N MET A 309 -10.09 0.14 -37.59
CA MET A 309 -10.18 1.33 -36.75
C MET A 309 -11.62 1.74 -36.43
N GLN A 310 -12.57 1.37 -37.28
CA GLN A 310 -14.00 1.69 -37.12
C GLN A 310 -14.82 0.54 -36.52
N ASN A 311 -14.19 -0.57 -36.20
CA ASN A 311 -14.86 -1.75 -35.68
C ASN A 311 -15.21 -1.60 -34.21
N TRP A 312 -16.53 -1.62 -33.88
CA TRP A 312 -17.08 -1.55 -32.53
C TRP A 312 -17.18 -2.92 -31.82
N GLU A 313 -17.03 -4.00 -32.53
CA GLU A 313 -17.14 -5.35 -31.98
C GLU A 313 -15.83 -5.84 -31.35
N ARG A 314 -14.70 -5.28 -31.78
CA ARG A 314 -13.36 -5.63 -31.26
C ARG A 314 -12.94 -4.67 -30.16
N ILE A 315 -12.72 -5.22 -28.99
CA ILE A 315 -12.25 -4.51 -27.79
C ILE A 315 -10.74 -4.76 -27.63
N ASN A 316 -9.91 -3.79 -28.04
CA ASN A 316 -8.45 -3.95 -28.09
C ASN A 316 -7.68 -2.82 -27.42
N ALA A 317 -8.35 -1.71 -27.07
CA ALA A 317 -7.69 -0.53 -26.56
C ALA A 317 -8.16 -0.17 -25.15
N LEU A 318 -7.25 0.23 -24.27
CA LEU A 318 -7.60 0.94 -23.07
C LEU A 318 -8.05 2.36 -23.44
N CYS A 319 -9.08 2.88 -22.80
CA CYS A 319 -9.57 4.23 -23.02
C CYS A 319 -9.58 5.04 -21.73
N PHE A 320 -8.91 6.20 -21.75
CA PHE A 320 -8.90 7.14 -20.63
C PHE A 320 -9.50 8.47 -21.07
N VAL A 321 -10.29 9.07 -20.18
CA VAL A 321 -11.04 10.30 -20.44
C VAL A 321 -10.79 11.29 -19.31
N ALA A 322 -10.28 12.46 -19.64
CA ALA A 322 -10.19 13.58 -18.72
C ALA A 322 -11.40 14.52 -18.95
N LEU A 323 -12.14 14.80 -17.89
CA LEU A 323 -13.29 15.71 -17.91
C LEU A 323 -12.83 17.16 -17.67
N ARG A 324 -13.56 18.12 -18.20
CA ARG A 324 -13.39 19.54 -17.86
C ARG A 324 -13.72 19.79 -16.40
N GLU A 325 -13.10 20.76 -15.80
CA GLU A 325 -13.34 21.16 -14.40
C GLU A 325 -14.82 21.43 -14.15
N GLY A 326 -15.31 20.97 -13.00
CA GLY A 326 -16.71 21.11 -12.62
C GLY A 326 -17.70 20.14 -13.30
N THR A 327 -17.23 19.24 -14.17
CA THR A 327 -18.10 18.25 -14.82
C THR A 327 -18.40 17.10 -13.86
N SER A 328 -19.69 16.80 -13.67
CA SER A 328 -20.09 15.62 -12.87
C SER A 328 -19.74 14.32 -13.59
N PRO A 329 -19.17 13.32 -12.88
CA PRO A 329 -18.89 11.98 -13.42
C PRO A 329 -20.14 11.31 -14.05
N GLN A 330 -21.33 11.61 -13.54
CA GLN A 330 -22.60 11.04 -14.07
C GLN A 330 -22.81 11.40 -15.54
N ARG A 331 -22.39 12.60 -15.98
CA ARG A 331 -22.51 12.98 -17.40
C ARG A 331 -21.69 12.08 -18.33
N LEU A 332 -20.53 11.57 -17.83
CA LEU A 332 -19.75 10.60 -18.60
C LEU A 332 -20.45 9.25 -18.67
N VAL A 333 -21.08 8.79 -17.59
CA VAL A 333 -21.87 7.54 -17.59
C VAL A 333 -23.03 7.62 -18.55
N ASP A 334 -23.74 8.75 -18.55
CA ASP A 334 -24.85 8.99 -19.47
C ASP A 334 -24.39 9.02 -20.94
N ALA A 335 -23.23 9.64 -21.20
CA ALA A 335 -22.62 9.70 -22.52
C ALA A 335 -22.18 8.30 -23.01
N LEU A 336 -21.59 7.48 -22.15
CA LEU A 336 -21.21 6.09 -22.48
C LEU A 336 -22.46 5.26 -22.85
N THR A 337 -23.53 5.40 -22.07
CA THR A 337 -24.79 4.72 -22.35
C THR A 337 -25.40 5.19 -23.69
N ALA A 338 -25.38 6.49 -23.98
CA ALA A 338 -25.87 7.04 -25.24
C ALA A 338 -25.01 6.56 -26.43
N THR A 339 -23.68 6.54 -26.26
CA THR A 339 -22.71 6.04 -27.26
C THR A 339 -22.99 4.57 -27.56
N GLY A 340 -23.15 3.74 -26.51
CA GLY A 340 -23.50 2.33 -26.66
C GLY A 340 -24.77 2.16 -27.50
N ARG A 341 -25.86 2.86 -27.18
CA ARG A 341 -27.13 2.81 -27.95
C ARG A 341 -26.98 3.25 -29.41
N LYS A 342 -26.10 4.23 -29.67
CA LYS A 342 -25.91 4.80 -31.01
C LYS A 342 -25.07 3.88 -31.92
N TYR A 343 -24.01 3.32 -31.42
CA TYR A 343 -22.97 2.64 -32.20
C TYR A 343 -23.00 1.12 -32.10
N LEU A 344 -23.48 0.54 -31.01
CA LEU A 344 -23.56 -0.91 -30.82
C LEU A 344 -24.83 -1.48 -31.42
N LYS A 345 -24.84 -1.61 -32.74
CA LYS A 345 -26.05 -2.03 -33.50
C LYS A 345 -26.14 -3.52 -33.74
N THR A 346 -25.00 -4.19 -33.90
CA THR A 346 -24.93 -5.64 -34.09
C THR A 346 -25.28 -6.39 -32.80
N GLN A 347 -25.71 -7.63 -32.92
CA GLN A 347 -26.08 -8.45 -31.78
C GLN A 347 -24.90 -8.65 -30.81
N ASP A 348 -23.72 -8.89 -31.34
CA ASP A 348 -22.50 -9.06 -30.56
C ASP A 348 -22.08 -7.74 -29.86
N ALA A 349 -22.22 -6.61 -30.55
CA ALA A 349 -21.91 -5.31 -29.98
C ALA A 349 -22.88 -4.89 -28.87
N LYS A 350 -24.16 -5.30 -28.91
CA LYS A 350 -25.12 -5.06 -27.83
C LYS A 350 -24.82 -5.75 -26.53
N LEU A 351 -23.90 -6.72 -26.57
CA LEU A 351 -23.42 -7.39 -25.36
C LEU A 351 -22.42 -6.52 -24.57
N LEU A 352 -21.91 -5.42 -25.15
CA LEU A 352 -20.91 -4.56 -24.53
C LEU A 352 -21.58 -3.48 -23.67
N ASP A 353 -21.21 -3.39 -22.41
CA ASP A 353 -21.67 -2.38 -21.47
C ASP A 353 -20.46 -1.60 -20.93
N PHE A 354 -20.43 -0.28 -21.12
CA PHE A 354 -19.29 0.57 -20.77
C PHE A 354 -19.47 1.18 -19.40
N HIS A 355 -18.40 1.12 -18.58
CA HIS A 355 -18.35 1.73 -17.25
C HIS A 355 -17.20 2.71 -17.14
N ALA A 356 -17.42 3.82 -16.42
CA ALA A 356 -16.39 4.80 -16.10
C ALA A 356 -15.88 4.57 -14.68
N LEU A 357 -14.61 4.22 -14.53
CA LEU A 357 -13.96 4.04 -13.24
C LEU A 357 -12.96 5.19 -13.01
N PRO A 358 -12.85 5.75 -11.80
CA PRO A 358 -11.82 6.74 -11.48
C PRO A 358 -10.42 6.20 -11.76
N LEU A 359 -9.49 7.04 -12.21
CA LEU A 359 -8.08 6.66 -12.43
C LEU A 359 -7.46 6.01 -11.17
N SER A 360 -7.89 6.45 -9.98
CA SER A 360 -7.44 5.88 -8.70
C SER A 360 -7.81 4.40 -8.51
N ASP A 361 -8.74 3.87 -9.31
CA ASP A 361 -9.15 2.46 -9.24
C ASP A 361 -8.35 1.55 -10.17
N LEU A 362 -7.58 2.11 -11.08
CA LEU A 362 -6.78 1.37 -12.08
C LEU A 362 -5.92 0.25 -11.46
N ASN A 363 -5.32 0.51 -10.30
CA ASN A 363 -4.52 -0.48 -9.58
C ASN A 363 -5.31 -1.30 -8.54
N HIS A 364 -6.52 -0.84 -8.17
CA HIS A 364 -7.26 -1.38 -7.03
C HIS A 364 -8.46 -2.25 -7.38
N ASN A 365 -8.89 -2.25 -8.64
CA ASN A 365 -10.03 -3.05 -9.07
C ASN A 365 -9.56 -4.36 -9.72
N PRO A 366 -9.65 -5.52 -9.03
CA PRO A 366 -9.15 -6.79 -9.56
C PRO A 366 -9.98 -7.34 -10.73
N GLN A 367 -11.24 -6.93 -10.86
CA GLN A 367 -12.11 -7.37 -11.95
C GLN A 367 -11.57 -6.92 -13.31
N TYR A 368 -10.92 -5.76 -13.36
CA TYR A 368 -10.35 -5.18 -14.57
C TYR A 368 -8.80 -5.15 -14.54
N GLY A 369 -8.18 -6.10 -13.84
CA GLY A 369 -6.72 -6.28 -13.86
C GLY A 369 -5.93 -5.45 -12.84
N GLY A 370 -6.58 -4.86 -11.85
CA GLY A 370 -5.93 -4.22 -10.71
C GLY A 370 -5.17 -5.24 -9.85
N THR A 371 -3.96 -4.91 -9.41
CA THR A 371 -3.07 -5.84 -8.71
C THR A 371 -3.08 -5.67 -7.19
N ALA A 372 -3.63 -4.58 -6.66
CA ALA A 372 -3.66 -4.27 -5.24
C ALA A 372 -5.09 -3.93 -4.75
N PRO A 373 -5.97 -4.93 -4.57
CA PRO A 373 -7.35 -4.71 -4.12
C PRO A 373 -7.40 -3.98 -2.77
N ARG A 374 -8.27 -2.97 -2.66
CA ARG A 374 -8.44 -2.17 -1.43
C ARG A 374 -8.69 -3.01 -0.17
N PRO A 375 -9.52 -4.08 -0.19
CA PRO A 375 -9.72 -4.92 0.98
C PRO A 375 -8.43 -5.55 1.51
N ILE A 376 -7.51 -5.96 0.62
CA ILE A 376 -6.20 -6.51 1.02
C ILE A 376 -5.35 -5.42 1.68
N LEU A 377 -5.35 -4.19 1.15
CA LEU A 377 -4.63 -3.06 1.74
C LEU A 377 -5.18 -2.70 3.13
N TYR A 378 -6.51 -2.70 3.31
CA TYR A 378 -7.12 -2.48 4.62
C TYR A 378 -6.79 -3.61 5.61
N ALA A 379 -6.76 -4.85 5.16
CA ALA A 379 -6.31 -5.98 5.98
C ALA A 379 -4.84 -5.80 6.43
N LEU A 380 -3.96 -5.36 5.53
CA LEU A 380 -2.56 -5.05 5.86
C LEU A 380 -2.46 -3.90 6.89
N ILE A 381 -3.28 -2.85 6.77
CA ILE A 381 -3.33 -1.76 7.77
C ILE A 381 -3.71 -2.31 9.13
N ILE A 382 -4.74 -3.17 9.20
CA ILE A 382 -5.19 -3.80 10.45
C ILE A 382 -4.08 -4.67 11.05
N VAL A 383 -3.38 -5.46 10.23
CA VAL A 383 -2.22 -6.27 10.65
C VAL A 383 -1.11 -5.38 11.21
N GLY A 384 -0.75 -4.31 10.49
CA GLY A 384 0.26 -3.35 10.95
C GLY A 384 -0.11 -2.69 12.28
N LEU A 385 -1.37 -2.29 12.42
CA LEU A 385 -1.88 -1.70 13.66
C LEU A 385 -1.81 -2.69 14.82
N PHE A 386 -2.19 -3.95 14.61
CA PHE A 386 -2.13 -4.98 15.64
C PHE A 386 -0.68 -5.27 16.08
N LEU A 387 0.28 -5.28 15.16
CA LEU A 387 1.69 -5.45 15.49
C LEU A 387 2.21 -4.29 16.35
N VAL A 388 1.86 -3.06 16.02
CA VAL A 388 2.23 -1.87 16.82
C VAL A 388 1.55 -1.89 18.19
N ILE A 389 0.26 -2.26 18.26
CA ILE A 389 -0.48 -2.40 19.52
C ILE A 389 0.16 -3.48 20.39
N ALA A 390 0.51 -4.64 19.83
CA ALA A 390 1.18 -5.72 20.57
C ALA A 390 2.54 -5.25 21.15
N ALA A 391 3.32 -4.47 20.39
CA ALA A 391 4.56 -3.86 20.86
C ALA A 391 4.30 -2.85 21.99
N CYS A 392 3.28 -2.00 21.87
CA CYS A 392 2.86 -1.07 22.95
C CYS A 392 2.41 -1.83 24.21
N ILE A 393 1.63 -2.89 24.05
CA ILE A 393 1.19 -3.73 25.18
C ILE A 393 2.38 -4.36 25.89
N ASN A 394 3.34 -4.89 25.13
CA ASN A 394 4.59 -5.44 25.69
C ASN A 394 5.34 -4.37 26.50
N PHE A 395 5.51 -3.17 25.92
CA PHE A 395 6.11 -2.04 26.62
C PHE A 395 5.36 -1.70 27.93
N ILE A 396 4.03 -1.60 27.87
CA ILE A 396 3.17 -1.27 29.04
C ILE A 396 3.35 -2.34 30.12
N ASN A 397 3.37 -3.62 29.76
CA ASN A 397 3.52 -4.73 30.69
C ASN A 397 4.86 -4.69 31.43
N ILE A 398 5.96 -4.41 30.71
CA ILE A 398 7.31 -4.30 31.32
C ILE A 398 7.41 -3.03 32.15
N ALA A 399 6.95 -1.88 31.64
CA ALA A 399 6.98 -0.59 32.33
C ALA A 399 6.17 -0.63 33.65
N THR A 400 4.99 -1.24 33.64
CA THR A 400 4.14 -1.38 34.84
C THR A 400 4.69 -2.40 35.83
N ALA A 401 5.31 -3.50 35.38
CA ALA A 401 5.99 -4.45 36.26
C ALA A 401 7.18 -3.78 36.99
N TYR A 402 7.91 -2.93 36.27
CA TYR A 402 9.05 -2.19 36.82
C TYR A 402 8.62 -1.01 37.73
N ALA A 403 7.37 -0.53 37.57
CA ALA A 403 6.83 0.56 38.37
C ALA A 403 6.89 0.30 39.88
N LEU A 404 6.71 -0.95 40.32
CA LEU A 404 6.84 -1.33 41.72
C LEU A 404 8.25 -1.09 42.28
N LYS A 405 9.29 -1.35 41.51
CA LYS A 405 10.69 -1.07 41.92
C LYS A 405 10.96 0.44 42.04
N ARG A 406 10.27 1.27 41.27
CA ARG A 406 10.39 2.74 41.24
C ARG A 406 9.46 3.45 42.23
N SER A 407 8.59 2.71 42.93
CA SER A 407 7.61 3.30 43.83
C SER A 407 8.24 4.12 44.98
N LYS A 408 9.38 3.65 45.53
CA LYS A 408 10.12 4.41 46.55
C LYS A 408 10.62 5.76 46.05
N GLU A 409 11.19 5.81 44.82
CA GLU A 409 11.68 7.02 44.17
C GLU A 409 10.53 8.02 43.94
N VAL A 410 9.39 7.54 43.45
CA VAL A 410 8.17 8.37 43.27
C VAL A 410 7.61 8.85 44.60
N GLY A 411 7.65 8.00 45.62
CA GLY A 411 7.23 8.36 47.00
C GLY A 411 8.06 9.49 47.57
N VAL A 412 9.39 9.44 47.47
CA VAL A 412 10.31 10.52 47.91
C VAL A 412 10.01 11.82 47.16
N ARG A 413 9.87 11.77 45.82
CA ARG A 413 9.56 12.99 45.04
C ARG A 413 8.25 13.64 45.45
N LYS A 414 7.20 12.82 45.70
CA LYS A 414 5.92 13.36 46.21
C LYS A 414 6.05 13.94 47.59
N ALA A 415 6.82 13.31 48.49
CA ALA A 415 7.09 13.85 49.83
C ALA A 415 7.83 15.19 49.75
N MET A 416 8.70 15.38 48.72
CA MET A 416 9.37 16.65 48.44
C MET A 416 8.50 17.67 47.67
N GLY A 417 7.17 17.42 47.47
CA GLY A 417 6.24 18.38 46.88
C GLY A 417 5.97 18.24 45.37
N SER A 418 6.45 17.17 44.71
CA SER A 418 6.14 16.97 43.27
C SER A 418 4.67 16.67 43.02
N THR A 419 4.05 17.46 42.13
CA THR A 419 2.65 17.29 41.74
C THR A 419 2.45 16.07 40.80
N ARG A 420 1.22 15.55 40.78
CA ARG A 420 0.85 14.42 39.88
C ARG A 420 1.07 14.76 38.42
N LYS A 421 0.77 15.99 37.96
CA LYS A 421 0.98 16.45 36.58
C LYS A 421 2.46 16.44 36.21
N GLN A 422 3.34 16.88 37.11
CA GLN A 422 4.79 16.88 36.90
C GLN A 422 5.35 15.45 36.73
N LEU A 423 4.89 14.49 37.52
CA LEU A 423 5.28 13.09 37.42
C LEU A 423 4.81 12.47 36.09
N ILE A 424 3.55 12.72 35.66
CA ILE A 424 3.02 12.26 34.39
C ILE A 424 3.89 12.82 33.22
N ALA A 425 4.15 14.14 33.23
CA ALA A 425 4.98 14.77 32.20
C ALA A 425 6.39 14.15 32.14
N GLN A 426 7.02 13.89 33.28
CA GLN A 426 8.32 13.27 33.37
C GLN A 426 8.33 11.84 32.77
N PHE A 427 7.33 11.01 33.10
CA PHE A 427 7.22 9.66 32.54
C PHE A 427 6.90 9.67 31.05
N LEU A 428 6.08 10.62 30.57
CA LEU A 428 5.84 10.80 29.14
C LEU A 428 7.12 11.18 28.39
N ILE A 429 7.97 12.07 28.95
CA ILE A 429 9.26 12.43 28.35
C ILE A 429 10.18 11.20 28.30
N GLU A 430 10.23 10.38 29.36
CA GLU A 430 11.00 9.14 29.37
C GLU A 430 10.52 8.17 28.27
N THR A 431 9.20 7.97 28.15
CA THR A 431 8.61 7.15 27.10
C THR A 431 8.91 7.72 25.72
N THR A 432 8.83 9.04 25.54
CA THR A 432 9.19 9.71 24.29
C THR A 432 10.62 9.41 23.87
N LEU A 433 11.58 9.49 24.80
CA LEU A 433 12.98 9.15 24.51
C LEU A 433 13.16 7.69 24.08
N ILE A 434 12.51 6.76 24.79
CA ILE A 434 12.54 5.34 24.42
C ILE A 434 11.93 5.15 23.04
N THR A 435 10.77 5.76 22.78
CA THR A 435 10.07 5.63 21.49
C THR A 435 10.90 6.21 20.35
N LEU A 436 11.50 7.40 20.51
CA LEU A 436 12.34 8.01 19.47
C LEU A 436 13.59 7.14 19.18
N THR A 437 14.23 6.59 20.23
CA THR A 437 15.33 5.64 20.05
C THR A 437 14.86 4.37 19.33
N ALA A 438 13.69 3.84 19.70
CA ALA A 438 13.08 2.69 19.05
C ALA A 438 12.75 2.97 17.58
N VAL A 439 12.27 4.18 17.24
CA VAL A 439 12.00 4.60 15.85
C VAL A 439 13.27 4.60 15.02
N VAL A 440 14.38 5.11 15.52
CA VAL A 440 15.68 5.08 14.81
C VAL A 440 16.10 3.65 14.51
N ILE A 441 16.02 2.75 15.51
CA ILE A 441 16.34 1.34 15.32
C ILE A 441 15.34 0.66 14.37
N ALA A 442 14.05 1.01 14.46
CA ALA A 442 13.02 0.49 13.58
C ALA A 442 13.25 0.87 12.10
N ILE A 443 13.70 2.11 11.85
CA ILE A 443 14.07 2.56 10.50
C ILE A 443 15.27 1.75 9.99
N LEU A 444 16.26 1.48 10.81
CA LEU A 444 17.39 0.62 10.44
C LEU A 444 16.96 -0.81 10.12
N PHE A 445 16.08 -1.40 10.93
CA PHE A 445 15.51 -2.73 10.65
C PHE A 445 14.66 -2.74 9.38
N ALA A 446 13.85 -1.71 9.15
CA ALA A 446 13.09 -1.56 7.92
C ALA A 446 14.03 -1.45 6.70
N GLN A 447 15.10 -0.65 6.79
CA GLN A 447 16.08 -0.51 5.71
C GLN A 447 16.76 -1.85 5.36
N LEU A 448 17.04 -2.69 6.35
CA LEU A 448 17.61 -4.03 6.12
C LEU A 448 16.60 -5.01 5.53
N GLY A 449 15.30 -4.88 5.85
CA GLY A 449 14.25 -5.76 5.37
C GLY A 449 13.69 -5.39 3.99
N LEU A 450 13.73 -4.10 3.60
CA LEU A 450 13.13 -3.62 2.35
C LEU A 450 13.71 -4.26 1.07
N PRO A 451 15.02 -4.53 0.94
CA PRO A 451 15.55 -5.21 -0.25
C PRO A 451 14.95 -6.60 -0.47
N LEU A 452 14.74 -7.36 0.62
CA LEU A 452 14.09 -8.67 0.54
C LEU A 452 12.64 -8.54 0.06
N LEU A 453 11.90 -7.56 0.57
CA LEU A 453 10.53 -7.29 0.16
C LEU A 453 10.46 -6.80 -1.29
N ASN A 454 11.33 -5.88 -1.71
CA ASN A 454 11.39 -5.39 -3.09
C ASN A 454 11.68 -6.53 -4.07
N ASN A 455 12.61 -7.44 -3.74
CA ASN A 455 12.89 -8.62 -4.56
C ASN A 455 11.67 -9.56 -4.63
N ALA A 456 10.99 -9.82 -3.51
CA ALA A 456 9.80 -10.65 -3.49
C ALA A 456 8.64 -10.05 -4.30
N LEU A 457 8.55 -8.72 -4.34
CA LEU A 457 7.52 -7.97 -5.07
C LEU A 457 8.01 -7.41 -6.41
N ALA A 458 9.15 -7.88 -6.93
CA ALA A 458 9.76 -7.37 -8.18
C ALA A 458 8.81 -7.48 -9.39
N ILE A 459 7.95 -8.51 -9.43
CA ILE A 459 6.92 -8.68 -10.46
C ILE A 459 5.93 -7.51 -10.47
N LEU A 460 5.64 -6.92 -9.29
CA LEU A 460 4.80 -5.73 -9.17
C LEU A 460 5.59 -4.45 -9.48
N GLY A 461 6.91 -4.57 -9.65
CA GLY A 461 7.83 -3.46 -9.91
C GLY A 461 7.86 -2.47 -8.75
N THR A 462 7.78 -2.96 -7.51
CA THR A 462 7.89 -2.12 -6.32
C THR A 462 9.32 -1.65 -6.12
N ASP A 463 9.45 -0.39 -5.72
CA ASP A 463 10.73 0.22 -5.34
C ASP A 463 10.50 1.02 -4.06
N LEU A 464 10.44 0.30 -2.94
CA LEU A 464 10.17 0.87 -1.62
C LEU A 464 11.47 1.34 -0.98
N SER A 465 11.47 2.57 -0.49
CA SER A 465 12.60 3.17 0.22
C SER A 465 12.16 3.79 1.54
N VAL A 466 13.01 3.74 2.55
CA VAL A 466 12.78 4.47 3.81
C VAL A 466 12.73 5.99 3.59
N LEU A 467 13.32 6.49 2.50
CA LEU A 467 13.25 7.90 2.12
C LEU A 467 11.82 8.35 1.80
N ASP A 468 10.93 7.42 1.47
CA ASP A 468 9.51 7.72 1.25
C ASP A 468 8.79 8.18 2.54
N LEU A 469 9.35 7.91 3.72
CA LEU A 469 8.85 8.45 4.99
C LEU A 469 8.97 9.96 5.08
N VAL A 470 9.96 10.56 4.41
CA VAL A 470 10.23 12.01 4.45
C VAL A 470 9.32 12.79 3.49
N LYS A 471 8.61 12.12 2.59
CA LYS A 471 7.62 12.78 1.72
C LYS A 471 6.55 13.47 2.58
N PRO A 472 6.11 14.70 2.26
CA PRO A 472 5.25 15.50 3.14
C PRO A 472 4.00 14.77 3.65
N ARG A 473 3.32 14.05 2.76
CA ARG A 473 2.12 13.27 3.11
C ARG A 473 2.43 12.10 4.04
N SER A 474 3.52 11.36 3.77
CA SER A 474 3.96 10.22 4.59
C SER A 474 4.44 10.69 5.97
N LEU A 475 5.15 11.83 6.02
CA LEU A 475 5.68 12.40 7.26
C LEU A 475 4.57 12.75 8.26
N ILE A 476 3.44 13.29 7.79
CA ILE A 476 2.29 13.60 8.65
C ILE A 476 1.73 12.32 9.29
N TRP A 477 1.48 11.29 8.50
CA TRP A 477 0.92 10.03 9.01
C TRP A 477 1.92 9.27 9.88
N PHE A 478 3.20 9.29 9.53
CA PHE A 478 4.27 8.70 10.32
C PHE A 478 4.43 9.42 11.66
N GLY A 479 4.39 10.76 11.66
CA GLY A 479 4.38 11.57 12.89
C GLY A 479 3.17 11.27 13.77
N ALA A 480 1.98 11.13 13.18
CA ALA A 480 0.76 10.74 13.90
C ALA A 480 0.88 9.34 14.52
N LEU A 481 1.48 8.38 13.81
CA LEU A 481 1.77 7.05 14.34
C LEU A 481 2.70 7.12 15.56
N ILE A 482 3.82 7.83 15.46
CA ILE A 482 4.78 8.00 16.57
C ILE A 482 4.10 8.64 17.76
N LEU A 483 3.34 9.71 17.56
CA LEU A 483 2.58 10.37 18.64
C LEU A 483 1.58 9.42 19.28
N GLY A 484 0.84 8.65 18.49
CA GLY A 484 -0.08 7.60 18.95
C GLY A 484 0.63 6.58 19.84
N VAL A 485 1.80 6.09 19.41
CA VAL A 485 2.61 5.14 20.19
C VAL A 485 3.06 5.76 21.53
N ILE A 486 3.56 7.00 21.52
CA ILE A 486 3.97 7.70 22.75
C ILE A 486 2.80 7.82 23.72
N LEU A 487 1.61 8.18 23.23
CA LEU A 487 0.42 8.32 24.05
C LEU A 487 -0.05 6.96 24.59
N VAL A 488 -0.19 5.96 23.75
CA VAL A 488 -0.67 4.62 24.15
C VAL A 488 0.30 3.95 25.12
N ALA A 489 1.59 3.92 24.78
CA ALA A 489 2.61 3.27 25.58
C ALA A 489 2.94 4.04 26.88
N GLY A 490 2.92 5.38 26.84
CA GLY A 490 3.34 6.22 27.98
C GLY A 490 2.24 6.61 28.95
N PHE A 491 1.02 6.83 28.45
CA PHE A 491 -0.03 7.40 29.29
C PHE A 491 -0.49 6.48 30.43
N TYR A 492 -0.75 5.20 30.12
CA TYR A 492 -1.21 4.26 31.15
C TYR A 492 -0.17 4.02 32.26
N PRO A 493 1.11 3.68 31.98
CA PRO A 493 2.12 3.55 33.03
C PRO A 493 2.31 4.83 33.85
N SER A 494 2.24 6.01 33.22
CA SER A 494 2.38 7.29 33.92
C SER A 494 1.24 7.54 34.88
N LEU A 495 0.00 7.18 34.52
CA LEU A 495 -1.16 7.27 35.43
C LEU A 495 -1.01 6.32 36.62
N VAL A 496 -0.58 5.09 36.41
CA VAL A 496 -0.36 4.09 37.47
C VAL A 496 0.70 4.59 38.44
N LEU A 497 1.86 5.01 37.97
CA LEU A 497 2.96 5.53 38.79
C LEU A 497 2.60 6.78 39.55
N SER A 498 1.85 7.69 38.93
CA SER A 498 1.41 8.95 39.56
C SER A 498 0.36 8.76 40.65
N ARG A 499 -0.29 7.61 40.77
CA ARG A 499 -1.31 7.30 41.80
C ARG A 499 -0.74 6.75 43.10
N PHE A 500 0.55 6.38 43.20
CA PHE A 500 1.14 5.83 44.42
C PHE A 500 1.05 6.77 45.61
N ASN A 501 0.63 6.19 46.75
CA ASN A 501 0.61 6.92 48.03
C ASN A 501 2.05 6.99 48.59
N PRO A 502 2.58 8.20 48.91
CA PRO A 502 3.96 8.35 49.39
C PRO A 502 4.24 7.60 50.69
N VAL A 503 3.31 7.56 51.63
CA VAL A 503 3.46 6.90 52.93
C VAL A 503 3.59 5.37 52.74
N ALA A 504 2.74 4.78 51.93
CA ALA A 504 2.78 3.33 51.65
C ALA A 504 4.04 2.94 50.84
N ALA A 505 4.49 3.82 49.92
CA ALA A 505 5.69 3.64 49.13
C ALA A 505 6.97 3.64 49.97
N LEU A 506 7.05 4.56 50.95
CA LEU A 506 8.23 4.67 51.85
C LEU A 506 8.28 3.52 52.85
N ARG A 507 7.13 3.06 53.38
CA ARG A 507 7.06 1.92 54.30
C ARG A 507 7.27 0.54 53.67
N GLY A 508 7.45 0.45 52.35
CA GLY A 508 7.66 -0.82 51.64
C GLY A 508 6.45 -1.78 51.64
N ARG A 509 5.28 -1.33 52.06
CA ARG A 509 4.05 -2.13 52.22
C ARG A 509 3.10 -2.01 51.01
N LEU A 510 3.60 -1.69 49.83
CA LEU A 510 2.79 -1.69 48.60
C LEU A 510 2.47 -3.13 48.22
N THR A 511 1.25 -3.56 48.43
CA THR A 511 0.75 -4.83 47.92
C THR A 511 0.33 -4.68 46.47
N THR A 512 0.50 -5.74 45.66
CA THR A 512 0.08 -5.80 44.26
C THR A 512 -1.42 -5.47 44.07
N LYS A 513 -2.25 -5.71 45.06
CA LYS A 513 -3.70 -5.34 45.09
C LYS A 513 -3.94 -3.84 45.15
N GLN A 514 -3.08 -3.08 45.84
CA GLN A 514 -3.23 -1.60 45.99
C GLN A 514 -2.83 -0.84 44.71
N VAL A 515 -2.09 -1.46 43.82
CA VAL A 515 -1.63 -0.84 42.57
C VAL A 515 -2.73 -0.84 41.49
N GLY A 516 -3.87 -1.54 41.71
CA GLY A 516 -5.02 -1.53 40.77
C GLY A 516 -4.71 -2.07 39.35
N SER A 517 -3.45 -2.39 39.08
CA SER A 517 -2.97 -2.67 37.73
C SER A 517 -2.97 -4.16 37.35
N VAL A 518 -3.18 -5.07 38.32
CA VAL A 518 -3.07 -6.51 38.06
C VAL A 518 -4.15 -6.99 37.08
N SER A 519 -5.37 -6.47 37.21
CA SER A 519 -6.50 -6.83 36.34
C SER A 519 -6.29 -6.34 34.91
N VAL A 520 -5.90 -5.05 34.74
CA VAL A 520 -5.65 -4.45 33.42
C VAL A 520 -4.44 -5.12 32.74
N ARG A 521 -3.36 -5.35 33.47
CA ARG A 521 -2.19 -6.06 32.93
C ARG A 521 -2.50 -7.46 32.47
N ARG A 522 -3.31 -8.24 33.27
CA ARG A 522 -3.77 -9.56 32.85
C ARG A 522 -4.60 -9.49 31.58
N GLY A 523 -5.53 -8.54 31.49
CA GLY A 523 -6.32 -8.31 30.29
C GLY A 523 -5.45 -7.96 29.07
N LEU A 524 -4.46 -7.08 29.21
CA LEU A 524 -3.53 -6.74 28.15
C LEU A 524 -2.70 -7.95 27.68
N VAL A 525 -2.23 -8.79 28.59
CA VAL A 525 -1.52 -10.02 28.27
C VAL A 525 -2.42 -10.99 27.47
N VAL A 526 -3.67 -11.17 27.90
CA VAL A 526 -4.64 -12.01 27.18
C VAL A 526 -4.87 -11.48 25.75
N VAL A 527 -5.08 -10.18 25.60
CA VAL A 527 -5.24 -9.55 24.27
C VAL A 527 -3.99 -9.75 23.41
N GLN A 528 -2.79 -9.57 23.98
CA GLN A 528 -1.53 -9.80 23.27
C GLN A 528 -1.40 -11.24 22.79
N PHE A 529 -1.68 -12.22 23.65
CA PHE A 529 -1.65 -13.62 23.26
C PHE A 529 -2.71 -13.96 22.19
N PHE A 530 -3.91 -13.40 22.31
CA PHE A 530 -4.96 -13.56 21.31
C PHE A 530 -4.50 -13.07 19.93
N ILE A 531 -3.94 -11.85 19.87
CA ILE A 531 -3.39 -11.27 18.61
C ILE A 531 -2.28 -12.18 18.06
N THR A 532 -1.35 -12.63 18.92
CA THR A 532 -0.25 -13.50 18.50
C THR A 532 -0.76 -14.83 17.94
N GLN A 533 -1.74 -15.47 18.61
CA GLN A 533 -2.32 -16.71 18.12
C GLN A 533 -3.05 -16.52 16.79
N LEU A 534 -3.78 -15.42 16.63
CA LEU A 534 -4.44 -15.08 15.37
C LEU A 534 -3.43 -15.03 14.20
N PHE A 535 -2.26 -14.40 14.41
CA PHE A 535 -1.22 -14.31 13.37
C PHE A 535 -0.56 -15.66 13.10
N ILE A 536 -0.28 -16.47 14.14
CA ILE A 536 0.31 -17.81 13.97
C ILE A 536 -0.64 -18.70 13.16
N ILE A 537 -1.92 -18.72 13.53
CA ILE A 537 -2.93 -19.51 12.81
C ILE A 537 -3.06 -19.00 11.37
N GLY A 538 -3.16 -17.69 11.18
CA GLY A 538 -3.24 -17.10 9.84
C GLY A 538 -2.02 -17.44 8.97
N LEU A 539 -0.81 -17.41 9.53
CA LEU A 539 0.42 -17.79 8.83
C LEU A 539 0.42 -19.28 8.45
N ILE A 540 0.02 -20.17 9.38
CA ILE A 540 -0.06 -21.60 9.10
C ILE A 540 -1.06 -21.89 7.97
N VAL A 541 -2.25 -21.27 8.03
CA VAL A 541 -3.27 -21.40 6.98
C VAL A 541 -2.74 -20.90 5.65
N MET A 542 -2.10 -19.70 5.61
CA MET A 542 -1.53 -19.15 4.39
C MET A 542 -0.44 -20.06 3.81
N MET A 543 0.49 -20.55 4.63
CA MET A 543 1.55 -21.46 4.19
C MET A 543 0.98 -22.77 3.66
N SER A 544 -0.05 -23.32 4.33
CA SER A 544 -0.76 -24.52 3.87
C SER A 544 -1.43 -24.29 2.52
N GLN A 545 -2.09 -23.13 2.36
CA GLN A 545 -2.74 -22.77 1.09
C GLN A 545 -1.73 -22.62 -0.05
N VAL A 546 -0.60 -21.95 0.19
CA VAL A 546 0.47 -21.82 -0.81
C VAL A 546 1.02 -23.19 -1.21
N ARG A 547 1.29 -24.09 -0.24
CA ARG A 547 1.73 -25.46 -0.54
C ARG A 547 0.69 -26.23 -1.36
N TYR A 548 -0.59 -26.14 -0.99
CA TYR A 548 -1.67 -26.74 -1.76
C TYR A 548 -1.68 -26.24 -3.21
N MET A 549 -1.57 -24.92 -3.42
CA MET A 549 -1.55 -24.32 -4.76
C MET A 549 -0.33 -24.78 -5.59
N GLN A 550 0.84 -24.96 -4.96
CA GLN A 550 2.06 -25.42 -5.63
C GLN A 550 2.00 -26.92 -6.00
N GLN A 551 1.35 -27.73 -5.18
CA GLN A 551 1.30 -29.19 -5.33
C GLN A 551 0.07 -29.68 -6.08
N LYS A 552 -0.95 -28.83 -6.28
CA LYS A 552 -2.18 -29.21 -6.96
C LYS A 552 -1.88 -29.65 -8.38
N ASP A 553 -2.42 -30.80 -8.76
CA ASP A 553 -2.43 -31.26 -10.13
C ASP A 553 -3.23 -30.29 -11.00
N LEU A 554 -2.58 -29.70 -11.99
CA LEU A 554 -3.18 -28.75 -12.93
C LEU A 554 -3.88 -29.46 -14.10
N GLY A 555 -3.75 -30.80 -14.20
CA GLY A 555 -4.25 -31.58 -15.32
C GLY A 555 -3.34 -31.54 -16.54
N PHE A 556 -2.11 -31.03 -16.42
CA PHE A 556 -1.09 -31.01 -17.45
C PHE A 556 0.33 -30.97 -16.86
N TYR A 557 1.32 -31.40 -17.65
CA TYR A 557 2.72 -31.33 -17.25
C TYR A 557 3.23 -29.88 -17.37
N LYS A 558 3.84 -29.40 -16.29
CA LYS A 558 4.44 -28.07 -16.21
C LYS A 558 5.96 -28.10 -16.03
N ASP A 559 6.47 -29.21 -15.53
CA ASP A 559 7.87 -29.36 -15.18
C ASP A 559 8.68 -29.71 -16.44
N ALA A 560 9.83 -29.09 -16.59
CA ALA A 560 10.73 -29.23 -17.76
C ALA A 560 10.14 -28.76 -19.11
N VAL A 561 9.04 -28.00 -19.09
CA VAL A 561 8.49 -27.37 -20.32
C VAL A 561 8.96 -25.92 -20.39
N LEU A 562 9.71 -25.62 -21.44
CA LEU A 562 10.20 -24.28 -21.74
C LEU A 562 9.32 -23.62 -22.80
N THR A 563 8.94 -22.37 -22.55
CA THR A 563 8.08 -21.60 -23.42
C THR A 563 8.89 -20.49 -24.10
N VAL A 564 9.01 -20.52 -25.43
CA VAL A 564 9.79 -19.55 -26.21
C VAL A 564 8.90 -18.84 -27.23
N PRO A 565 8.73 -17.50 -27.16
CA PRO A 565 8.02 -16.77 -28.19
C PRO A 565 8.80 -16.83 -29.53
N VAL A 566 8.11 -17.08 -30.62
CA VAL A 566 8.73 -17.12 -31.94
C VAL A 566 8.31 -15.88 -32.75
N PRO A 567 9.24 -15.04 -33.16
CA PRO A 567 8.95 -13.73 -33.73
C PRO A 567 8.76 -13.74 -35.23
N THR A 568 8.10 -14.76 -35.76
CA THR A 568 7.84 -14.87 -37.22
C THR A 568 6.52 -15.57 -37.48
N ASP A 569 5.74 -15.04 -38.42
CA ASP A 569 4.50 -15.65 -38.89
C ASP A 569 4.75 -16.53 -40.16
N ASP A 570 6.01 -16.65 -40.58
CA ASP A 570 6.39 -17.47 -41.74
C ASP A 570 6.40 -18.96 -41.36
N PRO A 571 5.50 -19.78 -41.90
CA PRO A 571 5.40 -21.22 -41.59
C PRO A 571 6.69 -22.00 -41.87
N ILE A 572 7.44 -21.61 -42.91
CA ILE A 572 8.68 -22.29 -43.28
C ILE A 572 9.76 -22.07 -42.22
N ARG A 573 9.91 -20.82 -41.78
CA ARG A 573 10.87 -20.48 -40.71
C ARG A 573 10.51 -21.13 -39.38
N GLN A 574 9.23 -21.22 -39.09
CA GLN A 574 8.72 -21.90 -37.91
C GLN A 574 9.05 -23.38 -37.92
N GLN A 575 8.77 -24.02 -39.02
CA GLN A 575 9.10 -25.43 -39.21
C GLN A 575 10.61 -25.66 -39.09
N THR A 576 11.43 -24.82 -39.72
CA THR A 576 12.90 -24.91 -39.64
C THR A 576 13.38 -24.77 -38.19
N LEU A 577 12.83 -23.78 -37.44
CA LEU A 577 13.16 -23.63 -36.05
C LEU A 577 12.76 -24.84 -35.21
N ARG A 578 11.55 -25.37 -35.42
CA ARG A 578 11.08 -26.58 -34.73
C ARG A 578 12.04 -27.76 -34.94
N GLU A 579 12.50 -28.01 -36.18
CA GLU A 579 13.44 -29.10 -36.48
C GLU A 579 14.83 -28.86 -35.85
N GLN A 580 15.32 -27.60 -35.86
CA GLN A 580 16.58 -27.25 -35.20
C GLN A 580 16.52 -27.48 -33.71
N LEU A 581 15.41 -27.07 -33.06
CA LEU A 581 15.23 -27.24 -31.64
C LEU A 581 15.09 -28.73 -31.27
N ARG A 582 14.37 -29.51 -32.07
CA ARG A 582 14.24 -30.95 -31.87
C ARG A 582 15.57 -31.69 -31.98
N ALA A 583 16.51 -31.14 -32.73
CA ALA A 583 17.85 -31.71 -32.88
C ALA A 583 18.79 -31.42 -31.70
N LEU A 584 18.42 -30.55 -30.77
CA LEU A 584 19.24 -30.21 -29.61
C LEU A 584 19.27 -31.37 -28.61
N PRO A 585 20.44 -31.72 -28.05
CA PRO A 585 20.55 -32.71 -26.98
C PRO A 585 19.72 -32.29 -25.76
N GLY A 586 18.91 -33.22 -25.25
CA GLY A 586 18.06 -32.96 -24.08
C GLY A 586 16.66 -32.42 -24.40
N VAL A 587 16.33 -32.16 -25.67
CA VAL A 587 14.99 -31.81 -26.10
C VAL A 587 14.26 -33.10 -26.54
N GLU A 588 13.22 -33.46 -25.80
CA GLU A 588 12.41 -34.66 -26.08
C GLU A 588 11.32 -34.37 -27.08
N GLN A 589 10.65 -33.27 -26.96
CA GLN A 589 9.50 -32.88 -27.77
C GLN A 589 9.44 -31.38 -28.02
N VAL A 590 8.97 -31.00 -29.22
CA VAL A 590 8.72 -29.59 -29.59
C VAL A 590 7.31 -29.51 -30.14
N SER A 591 6.53 -28.55 -29.65
CA SER A 591 5.18 -28.23 -30.12
C SER A 591 5.08 -26.76 -30.51
N LEU A 592 4.36 -26.49 -31.56
CA LEU A 592 3.99 -25.13 -31.98
C LEU A 592 2.54 -24.89 -31.58
N GLY A 593 2.29 -23.79 -30.87
CA GLY A 593 0.94 -23.44 -30.40
C GLY A 593 0.79 -21.94 -30.15
N ALA A 594 -0.43 -21.47 -30.02
CA ALA A 594 -0.68 -20.06 -29.73
C ALA A 594 -0.45 -19.73 -28.26
N GLU A 595 -0.69 -20.67 -27.35
CA GLU A 595 -0.62 -20.47 -25.90
C GLU A 595 -0.38 -21.77 -25.14
N PRO A 596 0.29 -21.70 -23.97
CA PRO A 596 0.35 -22.85 -23.06
C PRO A 596 -1.06 -23.16 -22.48
N PRO A 597 -1.23 -24.32 -21.84
CA PRO A 597 -2.50 -24.67 -21.20
C PRO A 597 -3.02 -23.56 -20.29
N THR A 598 -2.18 -23.03 -19.41
CA THR A 598 -2.51 -21.85 -18.58
C THR A 598 -1.98 -20.59 -19.22
N SER A 599 -2.88 -19.69 -19.62
CA SER A 599 -2.54 -18.40 -20.22
C SER A 599 -3.50 -17.31 -19.72
N ARG A 600 -3.02 -16.05 -19.73
CA ARG A 600 -3.86 -14.90 -19.36
C ARG A 600 -4.82 -14.44 -20.46
N GLN A 601 -4.67 -14.96 -21.66
CA GLN A 601 -5.56 -14.63 -22.76
C GLN A 601 -6.91 -15.31 -22.54
N ARG A 602 -7.95 -14.50 -22.39
CA ARG A 602 -9.29 -14.95 -21.98
C ARG A 602 -10.34 -14.68 -23.05
N ASP A 603 -9.93 -14.62 -24.34
CA ASP A 603 -10.86 -14.26 -25.42
C ASP A 603 -11.96 -15.32 -25.56
N PRO A 604 -13.19 -15.02 -25.15
CA PRO A 604 -14.33 -15.91 -25.34
C PRO A 604 -14.67 -15.93 -26.82
N VAL A 605 -14.97 -17.11 -27.33
CA VAL A 605 -15.35 -17.31 -28.73
C VAL A 605 -16.74 -17.90 -28.79
N GLN A 606 -17.63 -17.27 -29.54
CA GLN A 606 -18.96 -17.81 -29.84
C GLN A 606 -18.84 -18.95 -30.85
N PHE A 607 -19.71 -19.93 -30.71
CA PHE A 607 -19.74 -21.10 -31.61
C PHE A 607 -21.17 -21.64 -31.74
N THR A 608 -21.43 -22.34 -32.84
CA THR A 608 -22.64 -23.16 -33.03
C THR A 608 -22.27 -24.63 -33.00
N PHE A 609 -23.14 -25.47 -32.46
CA PHE A 609 -22.90 -26.90 -32.30
C PHE A 609 -23.85 -27.70 -33.19
N ASP A 610 -23.28 -28.63 -33.95
CA ASP A 610 -23.93 -29.61 -34.82
C ASP A 610 -24.91 -28.97 -35.81
N THR A 611 -26.23 -29.16 -35.62
CA THR A 611 -27.29 -28.64 -36.46
C THR A 611 -27.92 -27.33 -35.97
N HIS A 612 -27.42 -26.81 -34.84
CA HIS A 612 -27.95 -25.54 -34.28
C HIS A 612 -27.63 -24.37 -35.21
N THR A 613 -28.59 -23.54 -35.47
CA THR A 613 -28.44 -22.31 -36.29
C THR A 613 -28.02 -21.11 -35.48
N GLU A 614 -28.36 -21.10 -34.19
CA GLU A 614 -27.99 -20.05 -33.24
C GLU A 614 -26.72 -20.40 -32.48
N ALA A 615 -25.97 -19.39 -32.08
CA ALA A 615 -24.80 -19.58 -31.24
C ALA A 615 -25.20 -20.17 -29.88
N GLU A 616 -24.35 -21.05 -29.36
CA GLU A 616 -24.53 -21.60 -28.03
C GLU A 616 -24.56 -20.50 -26.98
N LYS A 617 -25.35 -20.69 -25.91
CA LYS A 617 -25.53 -19.69 -24.84
C LYS A 617 -24.27 -19.42 -24.03
N PHE A 618 -23.27 -20.30 -24.09
CA PHE A 618 -22.00 -20.15 -23.41
C PHE A 618 -20.84 -20.06 -24.43
N PRO A 619 -19.86 -19.19 -24.18
CA PRO A 619 -18.68 -19.09 -25.04
C PRO A 619 -17.68 -20.23 -24.76
N THR A 620 -16.91 -20.60 -25.79
CA THR A 620 -15.73 -21.47 -25.63
C THR A 620 -14.45 -20.65 -25.65
N ARG A 621 -13.37 -21.22 -25.13
CA ARG A 621 -12.03 -20.66 -25.31
C ARG A 621 -11.25 -21.49 -26.32
N ALA A 622 -10.63 -20.80 -27.26
CA ALA A 622 -9.82 -21.44 -28.28
C ALA A 622 -8.38 -21.64 -27.76
N LYS A 623 -7.91 -22.87 -27.73
CA LYS A 623 -6.49 -23.23 -27.62
C LYS A 623 -6.01 -23.72 -28.95
N ILE A 624 -4.98 -23.11 -29.53
CA ILE A 624 -4.45 -23.42 -30.82
C ILE A 624 -3.10 -24.13 -30.62
N GLY A 625 -2.94 -25.33 -31.17
CA GLY A 625 -1.71 -26.11 -31.03
C GLY A 625 -1.59 -27.15 -32.14
N ASP A 626 -0.39 -27.61 -32.36
CA ASP A 626 -0.11 -28.71 -33.31
C ASP A 626 -0.42 -30.10 -32.69
N MET A 627 -0.19 -31.16 -33.44
CA MET A 627 -0.41 -32.53 -32.96
C MET A 627 0.45 -32.91 -31.75
N ASN A 628 1.57 -32.21 -31.51
CA ASN A 628 2.46 -32.46 -30.37
C ASN A 628 1.99 -31.78 -29.09
N TYR A 629 1.03 -30.84 -29.16
CA TYR A 629 0.54 -30.06 -28.00
C TYR A 629 -0.01 -30.96 -26.89
N ILE A 630 -0.90 -31.90 -27.26
CA ILE A 630 -1.54 -32.81 -26.29
C ILE A 630 -0.49 -33.73 -25.63
N PRO A 631 0.40 -34.41 -26.35
CA PRO A 631 1.43 -35.25 -25.72
C PRO A 631 2.46 -34.45 -24.93
N LEU A 632 2.90 -33.26 -25.41
CA LEU A 632 3.88 -32.41 -24.71
C LEU A 632 3.40 -32.03 -23.34
N PHE A 633 2.15 -31.60 -23.21
CA PHE A 633 1.54 -31.22 -21.95
C PHE A 633 0.90 -32.39 -21.18
N GLY A 634 0.98 -33.62 -21.72
CA GLY A 634 0.40 -34.81 -21.09
C GLY A 634 -1.10 -34.74 -20.90
N LEU A 635 -1.81 -34.03 -21.79
CA LEU A 635 -3.27 -33.92 -21.69
C LEU A 635 -3.92 -35.28 -21.98
N LYS A 636 -4.74 -35.72 -21.03
CA LYS A 636 -5.33 -37.08 -21.11
C LYS A 636 -6.56 -37.08 -22.02
N LEU A 637 -6.53 -37.89 -23.08
CA LEU A 637 -7.68 -38.15 -23.94
C LEU A 637 -8.69 -39.05 -23.23
N LEU A 638 -9.95 -38.64 -23.19
CA LEU A 638 -11.08 -39.39 -22.65
C LEU A 638 -11.83 -40.20 -23.71
N ALA A 639 -11.88 -39.68 -24.94
CA ALA A 639 -12.51 -40.33 -26.09
C ALA A 639 -11.91 -39.80 -27.39
N GLY A 640 -12.01 -40.59 -28.45
CA GLY A 640 -11.55 -40.20 -29.77
C GLY A 640 -10.03 -40.30 -29.94
N ARG A 641 -9.47 -39.42 -30.75
CA ARG A 641 -8.05 -39.39 -31.12
C ARG A 641 -7.47 -37.96 -31.06
N ASN A 642 -6.17 -37.87 -31.14
CA ASN A 642 -5.46 -36.62 -31.37
C ASN A 642 -5.61 -36.14 -32.82
N PHE A 643 -5.17 -34.91 -33.09
CA PHE A 643 -5.13 -34.32 -34.42
C PHE A 643 -4.38 -35.19 -35.45
N SER A 644 -4.86 -35.20 -36.68
CA SER A 644 -4.21 -35.88 -37.78
C SER A 644 -3.08 -35.04 -38.39
N ASN A 645 -1.98 -35.67 -38.75
CA ASN A 645 -0.88 -35.00 -39.43
C ASN A 645 -1.26 -34.47 -40.82
N ASN A 646 -2.37 -34.96 -41.38
CA ASN A 646 -2.85 -34.63 -42.73
C ASN A 646 -3.93 -33.55 -42.74
N ASP A 647 -4.31 -32.96 -41.56
CA ASP A 647 -5.29 -31.89 -41.53
C ASP A 647 -4.67 -30.52 -41.90
N THR A 648 -4.45 -30.34 -43.19
CA THR A 648 -3.95 -29.09 -43.80
C THR A 648 -5.05 -28.02 -43.88
N THR A 649 -6.31 -28.39 -43.65
CA THR A 649 -7.49 -27.53 -43.79
C THR A 649 -7.99 -26.98 -42.46
N ASN A 650 -7.35 -27.36 -41.35
CA ASN A 650 -7.80 -26.97 -39.96
C ASN A 650 -9.25 -27.38 -39.68
N SER A 651 -9.65 -28.53 -40.14
CA SER A 651 -11.02 -29.04 -40.07
C SER A 651 -11.31 -29.81 -38.79
N GLU A 652 -10.31 -30.13 -38.00
CA GLU A 652 -10.44 -30.90 -36.75
C GLU A 652 -10.51 -30.00 -35.49
N ALA A 653 -11.26 -30.46 -34.48
CA ALA A 653 -11.33 -29.85 -33.16
C ALA A 653 -11.25 -30.93 -32.07
N ILE A 654 -10.62 -30.57 -30.95
CA ILE A 654 -10.63 -31.35 -29.71
C ILE A 654 -11.25 -30.49 -28.60
N VAL A 655 -12.15 -31.06 -27.82
CA VAL A 655 -12.90 -30.35 -26.75
C VAL A 655 -12.56 -30.94 -25.41
N ASN A 656 -12.87 -30.22 -24.31
CA ASN A 656 -12.68 -30.72 -22.95
C ASN A 656 -13.98 -31.30 -22.35
N ALA A 657 -13.84 -31.99 -21.21
CA ALA A 657 -14.99 -32.62 -20.53
C ALA A 657 -16.04 -31.60 -20.07
N THR A 658 -15.63 -30.39 -19.69
CA THR A 658 -16.56 -29.31 -19.34
C THR A 658 -17.49 -28.93 -20.49
N MET A 659 -16.99 -28.90 -21.73
CA MET A 659 -17.83 -28.63 -22.91
C MET A 659 -18.91 -29.69 -23.09
N ILE A 660 -18.60 -30.98 -22.87
CA ILE A 660 -19.56 -32.07 -22.95
C ILE A 660 -20.73 -31.86 -21.98
N LYS A 661 -20.39 -31.49 -20.72
CA LYS A 661 -21.38 -31.22 -19.68
C LYS A 661 -22.29 -30.03 -20.05
N GLN A 662 -21.71 -28.94 -20.57
CA GLN A 662 -22.48 -27.74 -20.93
C GLN A 662 -23.37 -27.93 -22.15
N LEU A 663 -22.94 -28.76 -23.09
CA LEU A 663 -23.76 -29.21 -24.23
C LEU A 663 -24.87 -30.21 -23.85
N GLY A 664 -24.92 -30.65 -22.57
CA GLY A 664 -25.92 -31.61 -22.10
C GLY A 664 -25.73 -33.03 -22.65
N LEU A 665 -24.55 -33.37 -23.16
CA LEU A 665 -24.23 -34.69 -23.71
C LEU A 665 -23.96 -35.68 -22.55
N ARG A 666 -24.34 -36.98 -22.78
CA ARG A 666 -24.25 -38.01 -21.73
C ARG A 666 -22.85 -38.61 -21.59
N SER A 667 -22.13 -38.72 -22.67
CA SER A 667 -20.79 -39.31 -22.69
C SER A 667 -19.82 -38.51 -23.57
N PRO A 668 -18.50 -38.59 -23.29
CA PRO A 668 -17.49 -37.97 -24.15
C PRO A 668 -17.51 -38.48 -25.61
N GLY A 669 -18.02 -39.69 -25.84
CA GLY A 669 -18.14 -40.26 -27.19
C GLY A 669 -19.22 -39.60 -28.04
N ASP A 670 -20.26 -39.02 -27.42
CA ASP A 670 -21.42 -38.47 -28.12
C ASP A 670 -21.12 -37.24 -28.99
N VAL A 671 -20.00 -36.56 -28.68
CA VAL A 671 -19.58 -35.36 -29.41
C VAL A 671 -18.70 -35.68 -30.61
N LEU A 672 -18.13 -36.92 -30.70
CA LEU A 672 -17.25 -37.29 -31.79
C LEU A 672 -17.97 -37.28 -33.12
N GLY A 673 -17.33 -36.73 -34.15
CA GLY A 673 -17.90 -36.57 -35.48
C GLY A 673 -18.92 -35.41 -35.61
N LYS A 674 -19.30 -34.73 -34.50
CA LYS A 674 -20.16 -33.56 -34.51
C LYS A 674 -19.43 -32.35 -35.02
N ARG A 675 -20.18 -31.38 -35.56
CA ARG A 675 -19.65 -30.14 -36.13
C ARG A 675 -19.65 -29.00 -35.11
N LEU A 676 -18.55 -28.28 -35.07
CA LEU A 676 -18.42 -27.00 -34.39
C LEU A 676 -18.16 -25.91 -35.43
N THR A 677 -19.01 -24.90 -35.52
CA THR A 677 -18.77 -23.76 -36.42
C THR A 677 -18.30 -22.57 -35.58
N ILE A 678 -17.11 -22.08 -35.91
CA ILE A 678 -16.44 -21.01 -35.17
C ILE A 678 -15.75 -20.10 -36.17
N TRP A 679 -15.95 -18.77 -36.00
CA TRP A 679 -15.46 -17.77 -36.97
C TRP A 679 -15.87 -18.09 -38.41
N GLY A 680 -17.05 -18.69 -38.61
CA GLY A 680 -17.56 -19.09 -39.90
C GLY A 680 -16.90 -20.35 -40.47
N GLN A 681 -15.99 -21.02 -39.74
CA GLN A 681 -15.33 -22.26 -40.18
C GLN A 681 -15.93 -23.48 -39.48
N ASN A 682 -16.29 -24.48 -40.27
CA ASN A 682 -16.76 -25.76 -39.77
C ASN A 682 -15.60 -26.66 -39.37
N ARG A 683 -15.68 -27.24 -38.17
CA ARG A 683 -14.68 -28.17 -37.62
C ARG A 683 -15.38 -29.40 -37.07
N ILE A 684 -14.78 -30.58 -37.28
CA ILE A 684 -15.29 -31.84 -36.77
C ILE A 684 -14.60 -32.18 -35.47
N VAL A 685 -15.35 -32.52 -34.43
CA VAL A 685 -14.78 -32.96 -33.16
C VAL A 685 -14.21 -34.35 -33.30
N VAL A 686 -12.90 -34.49 -33.14
CA VAL A 686 -12.15 -35.77 -33.28
C VAL A 686 -11.70 -36.38 -31.97
N GLY A 687 -11.69 -35.57 -30.88
CA GLY A 687 -11.25 -36.02 -29.58
C GLY A 687 -11.82 -35.21 -28.42
N VAL A 688 -11.79 -35.82 -27.26
CA VAL A 688 -12.17 -35.20 -25.99
C VAL A 688 -11.04 -35.37 -24.98
N VAL A 689 -10.55 -34.27 -24.43
CA VAL A 689 -9.53 -34.29 -23.37
C VAL A 689 -10.17 -34.07 -21.98
N ASN A 690 -9.48 -34.57 -20.97
CA ASN A 690 -9.85 -34.26 -19.59
C ASN A 690 -9.75 -32.74 -19.30
N ASP A 691 -10.47 -32.27 -18.30
CA ASP A 691 -10.37 -30.89 -17.86
C ASP A 691 -8.99 -30.61 -17.29
N PHE A 692 -8.46 -29.44 -17.59
CA PHE A 692 -7.21 -28.93 -17.06
C PHE A 692 -7.34 -27.43 -16.72
N ASN A 693 -6.54 -26.96 -15.77
CA ASN A 693 -6.61 -25.56 -15.32
C ASN A 693 -6.03 -24.62 -16.37
N THR A 694 -6.84 -23.72 -16.87
CA THR A 694 -6.46 -22.71 -17.87
C THR A 694 -6.22 -21.33 -17.31
N ASP A 695 -6.72 -21.10 -16.09
CA ASP A 695 -6.68 -19.82 -15.36
C ASP A 695 -6.12 -20.00 -13.95
N GLU A 696 -6.35 -18.98 -13.12
CA GLU A 696 -6.06 -19.04 -11.69
C GLU A 696 -6.83 -20.19 -11.02
N LEU A 697 -6.25 -20.81 -10.00
CA LEU A 697 -6.80 -22.02 -9.35
C LEU A 697 -8.17 -21.82 -8.67
N TYR A 698 -8.62 -20.61 -8.50
CA TYR A 698 -9.96 -20.28 -7.99
C TYR A 698 -11.01 -20.11 -9.10
N ALA A 699 -10.57 -20.01 -10.36
CA ALA A 699 -11.47 -19.91 -11.50
C ALA A 699 -12.05 -21.28 -11.88
N THR A 700 -13.30 -21.27 -12.36
CA THR A 700 -13.92 -22.46 -12.94
C THR A 700 -13.25 -22.80 -14.28
N ILE A 701 -13.07 -24.08 -14.56
CA ILE A 701 -12.52 -24.52 -15.83
C ILE A 701 -13.56 -24.23 -16.93
N PRO A 702 -13.25 -23.40 -17.93
CA PRO A 702 -14.18 -23.07 -18.98
C PRO A 702 -14.32 -24.22 -20.00
N PRO A 703 -15.37 -24.23 -20.82
CA PRO A 703 -15.42 -25.08 -22.00
C PRO A 703 -14.29 -24.69 -22.95
N LEU A 704 -13.51 -25.67 -23.33
CA LEU A 704 -12.31 -25.49 -24.14
C LEU A 704 -12.46 -26.22 -25.47
N ARG A 705 -11.89 -25.61 -26.47
CA ARG A 705 -11.66 -26.22 -27.79
C ARG A 705 -10.21 -26.02 -28.19
N SER A 706 -9.55 -27.08 -28.59
CA SER A 706 -8.27 -27.03 -29.29
C SER A 706 -8.46 -27.25 -30.80
N SER A 707 -7.71 -26.56 -31.62
CA SER A 707 -7.69 -26.73 -33.07
C SER A 707 -6.28 -26.57 -33.62
N ILE A 708 -5.97 -27.30 -34.67
CA ILE A 708 -4.80 -26.98 -35.47
C ILE A 708 -5.14 -25.72 -36.28
N THR A 709 -4.30 -24.70 -36.17
CA THR A 709 -4.26 -23.63 -37.15
C THR A 709 -2.82 -23.52 -37.60
N THR A 710 -2.58 -23.27 -38.87
CA THR A 710 -1.26 -22.79 -39.31
C THR A 710 -1.02 -21.52 -38.48
N PRO A 711 -0.02 -21.54 -37.61
CA PRO A 711 0.05 -20.50 -36.58
C PRO A 711 0.41 -19.20 -37.24
N ARG A 712 -0.43 -18.17 -37.02
CA ARG A 712 -0.03 -16.79 -37.26
C ARG A 712 0.72 -16.21 -36.05
N THR A 713 0.86 -16.97 -34.99
CA THR A 713 1.61 -16.58 -33.82
C THR A 713 2.02 -17.82 -33.05
N ILE A 714 3.24 -17.93 -32.66
CA ILE A 714 3.94 -19.14 -32.30
C ILE A 714 4.38 -19.15 -30.87
N TRP A 715 4.42 -20.34 -30.39
CA TRP A 715 4.90 -20.71 -29.08
C TRP A 715 5.65 -22.06 -29.16
N GLN A 716 6.74 -22.29 -28.68
CA GLN A 716 7.17 -22.78 -27.41
C GLN A 716 7.86 -24.14 -27.47
N LEU A 717 8.91 -24.13 -26.85
CA LEU A 717 9.69 -25.27 -26.41
C LEU A 717 9.38 -25.60 -24.98
#